data_7733f18901c7362812feab890bfd1d95
#
_entry.id   7733f18901c7362812feab890bfd1d95
#
_cell.length_a   1.000
_cell.length_b   1.000
_cell.length_c   1.000
_cell.angle_alpha   90.00
_cell.angle_beta   90.00
_cell.angle_gamma   90.00
#
_symmetry.space_group_name_H-M   'P 1'
#
loop_
_entity.id
_entity.type
_entity.pdbx_description
1 polymer ?
#
loop_
_entity_poly.entity_id
_entity_poly.type
_entity_poly.pdbx_seq_one_letter_code
_entity_poly.pdbx_strand_id
1 'polypeptide(L)'
;EFCHQSSGSICHLNQHQLHDQLKAGNVLVMFDSLDEVFEPGKREDVITDIHRFTNTYPKVRVIVTSRVIGYKPQRLRNAQFRHVMLQDLESEQIQTFIEHWHELTFTDQADKVRKQERLQKAIDTSSPIRQLAENPLLLTMMAILNRNQELPRDRSELYNQASRLLLHQWDVERALLEDNRVDPKTIDYQDKQQMLGKVAYFMQGNQAGLAGNLISGEDLERIIKDELKLREVTNPRAVAKVMINQLRTRNFILCFMGADYYAFVHRTFLEYFCAWEFVRKFEKKQEISLEQLQTEVFCKHWRDESWHEVLRLIVGMIDSNKGGEIIEYLMAQDGEAYEFGNLFLAGDCLSEVRNRYEIQSTDTELLNCFKDLIHYSKNRHKFHYSRFQAVVAVATHWQDHPDTLPLLQQLARYDQYWMVRRTAIQQLALGYKDHPDTLPLLQQLASFDKEDVRRTAIEQLAQGYQDHRDTLALLQQSARFDQHSLVRCRAIILLALGYKDHRDTLALLQQSARSDKDSRVRRTALEQLAQAYQDHRDTLALLQQSARSDKNSSVRLTAIEQLAQGYQDHPDTLAILQESVRSDKDSWLRSTAIEQLAQAWHDQPWLWEFLCVRVAALSEHRILHDPFERDQDEDYDNVNPRQVALQAILKYYPNHSQTRSLLKNRAEHDPDPKLREFAQEKLAKLR
;
A
#
# COMPACT_ATOMS: atom_id res chain seq x y z
N GLU A 1 -28.66 13.95 20.23
CA GLU A 1 -27.89 14.36 21.44
C GLU A 1 -26.45 14.72 21.10
N PHE A 2 -25.76 13.97 20.24
CA PHE A 2 -24.34 14.22 19.89
C PHE A 2 -24.11 15.56 19.16
N CYS A 3 -25.07 16.02 18.35
CA CYS A 3 -24.95 17.29 17.63
C CYS A 3 -25.04 18.54 18.54
N HIS A 4 -25.43 18.38 19.80
CA HIS A 4 -25.56 19.49 20.76
C HIS A 4 -24.33 19.69 21.67
N GLN A 5 -23.33 18.80 21.67
CA GLN A 5 -22.23 18.82 22.63
C GLN A 5 -20.86 19.19 22.08
N SER A 6 -20.66 19.31 20.76
CA SER A 6 -19.35 19.68 20.21
C SER A 6 -19.31 21.17 19.84
N SER A 7 -18.60 21.87 20.69
CA SER A 7 -17.97 23.20 20.52
C SER A 7 -18.17 23.94 19.19
N GLY A 8 -18.92 25.00 19.23
CA GLY A 8 -18.61 26.28 18.56
C GLY A 8 -19.13 26.49 17.15
N SER A 9 -19.67 25.54 16.45
CA SER A 9 -20.40 25.79 15.20
C SER A 9 -21.85 25.33 15.32
N ILE A 10 -22.75 26.29 15.17
CA ILE A 10 -24.20 26.14 15.35
C ILE A 10 -24.79 25.37 14.16
N CYS A 11 -24.72 24.05 14.19
CA CYS A 11 -25.50 23.22 13.28
C CYS A 11 -26.72 22.64 14.03
N HIS A 12 -27.81 23.40 14.06
CA HIS A 12 -29.06 22.96 14.67
C HIS A 12 -29.88 22.10 13.70
N LEU A 13 -29.37 20.89 13.40
CA LEU A 13 -30.16 19.90 12.65
C LEU A 13 -31.08 19.16 13.63
N ASN A 14 -32.39 19.26 13.44
CA ASN A 14 -33.32 18.39 14.13
C ASN A 14 -33.34 16.99 13.45
N GLN A 15 -33.89 16.00 14.13
CA GLN A 15 -33.91 14.61 13.65
C GLN A 15 -34.55 14.46 12.26
N HIS A 16 -35.61 15.22 11.97
CA HIS A 16 -36.28 15.18 10.66
C HIS A 16 -35.39 15.76 9.57
N GLN A 17 -34.77 16.90 9.80
CA GLN A 17 -33.84 17.54 8.87
C GLN A 17 -32.63 16.65 8.57
N LEU A 18 -32.05 16.00 9.61
CA LEU A 18 -30.96 15.04 9.41
C LEU A 18 -31.42 13.85 8.54
N HIS A 19 -32.59 13.31 8.81
CA HIS A 19 -33.15 12.21 8.04
C HIS A 19 -33.39 12.58 6.57
N ASP A 20 -33.89 13.78 6.30
CA ASP A 20 -34.11 14.28 4.94
C ASP A 20 -32.78 14.48 4.19
N GLN A 21 -31.74 15.00 4.85
CA GLN A 21 -30.41 15.14 4.27
C GLN A 21 -29.75 13.78 3.99
N LEU A 22 -29.93 12.81 4.90
CA LEU A 22 -29.46 11.43 4.67
C LEU A 22 -30.17 10.79 3.48
N LYS A 23 -31.48 10.95 3.34
CA LYS A 23 -32.24 10.44 2.18
C LYS A 23 -31.85 11.11 0.87
N ALA A 24 -31.57 12.40 0.91
CA ALA A 24 -31.10 13.17 -0.24
C ALA A 24 -29.67 12.78 -0.68
N GLY A 25 -28.85 12.20 0.21
CA GLY A 25 -27.46 11.86 -0.04
C GLY A 25 -26.48 13.01 0.14
N ASN A 26 -26.90 14.10 0.78
CA ASN A 26 -26.08 15.30 1.01
C ASN A 26 -25.21 15.21 2.27
N VAL A 27 -25.00 14.00 2.81
CA VAL A 27 -24.26 13.76 4.06
C VAL A 27 -23.10 12.82 3.77
N LEU A 28 -21.95 13.12 4.37
CA LEU A 28 -20.83 12.19 4.52
C LEU A 28 -20.85 11.66 5.94
N VAL A 29 -20.92 10.33 6.10
CA VAL A 29 -20.85 9.66 7.40
C VAL A 29 -19.51 8.96 7.54
N MET A 30 -18.84 9.21 8.66
CA MET A 30 -17.54 8.60 8.98
C MET A 30 -17.68 7.78 10.26
N PHE A 31 -17.42 6.48 10.15
CA PHE A 31 -17.27 5.57 11.28
C PHE A 31 -15.77 5.36 11.48
N ASP A 32 -15.25 5.97 12.53
CA ASP A 32 -13.83 5.92 12.83
C ASP A 32 -13.49 4.79 13.80
N SER A 33 -12.33 4.13 13.58
CA SER A 33 -11.76 3.13 14.49
C SER A 33 -12.64 1.90 14.75
N LEU A 34 -13.11 1.22 13.70
CA LEU A 34 -13.89 -0.02 13.82
C LEU A 34 -13.14 -1.12 14.60
N ASP A 35 -11.81 -1.11 14.58
CA ASP A 35 -10.95 -2.03 15.36
C ASP A 35 -11.04 -1.81 16.87
N GLU A 36 -11.48 -0.65 17.34
CA GLU A 36 -11.66 -0.34 18.76
C GLU A 36 -12.90 -1.01 19.38
N VAL A 37 -13.73 -1.66 18.57
CA VAL A 37 -14.80 -2.54 19.05
C VAL A 37 -14.22 -3.93 19.31
N PHE A 38 -13.76 -4.18 20.54
CA PHE A 38 -12.91 -5.34 20.91
C PHE A 38 -13.63 -6.68 20.97
N GLU A 39 -14.87 -6.71 21.45
CA GLU A 39 -15.64 -7.94 21.50
C GLU A 39 -16.01 -8.37 20.07
N PRO A 40 -15.52 -9.54 19.60
CA PRO A 40 -15.79 -9.99 18.23
C PRO A 40 -17.29 -10.01 17.88
N GLY A 41 -18.15 -10.40 18.80
CA GLY A 41 -19.59 -10.37 18.62
C GLY A 41 -20.13 -8.96 18.43
N LYS A 42 -19.75 -8.01 19.27
CA LYS A 42 -20.17 -6.60 19.14
C LYS A 42 -19.64 -5.94 17.89
N ARG A 43 -18.44 -6.31 17.45
CA ARG A 43 -17.90 -5.80 16.16
C ARG A 43 -18.73 -6.28 14.98
N GLU A 44 -19.18 -7.53 14.98
CA GLU A 44 -20.10 -8.07 13.97
C GLU A 44 -21.45 -7.33 14.00
N ASP A 45 -21.95 -7.00 15.19
CA ASP A 45 -23.19 -6.22 15.34
C ASP A 45 -23.02 -4.82 14.75
N VAL A 46 -21.91 -4.12 15.04
CA VAL A 46 -21.60 -2.80 14.47
C VAL A 46 -21.49 -2.88 12.94
N ILE A 47 -20.81 -3.89 12.40
CA ILE A 47 -20.73 -4.10 10.95
C ILE A 47 -22.14 -4.33 10.37
N THR A 48 -22.99 -5.10 11.05
CA THR A 48 -24.35 -5.33 10.64
C THR A 48 -25.19 -4.03 10.66
N ASP A 49 -24.97 -3.19 11.67
CA ASP A 49 -25.63 -1.88 11.76
C ASP A 49 -25.13 -0.91 10.66
N ILE A 50 -23.86 -0.93 10.31
CA ILE A 50 -23.31 -0.19 9.15
C ILE A 50 -23.99 -0.67 7.86
N HIS A 51 -24.13 -1.98 7.66
CA HIS A 51 -24.86 -2.54 6.51
C HIS A 51 -26.33 -2.09 6.49
N ARG A 52 -27.00 -2.13 7.64
CA ARG A 52 -28.40 -1.67 7.75
C ARG A 52 -28.51 -0.19 7.43
N PHE A 53 -27.57 0.61 7.92
CA PHE A 53 -27.51 2.05 7.65
C PHE A 53 -27.31 2.33 6.15
N THR A 54 -26.33 1.69 5.51
CA THR A 54 -26.07 1.88 4.07
C THR A 54 -27.22 1.41 3.19
N ASN A 55 -27.92 0.34 3.57
CA ASN A 55 -29.13 -0.12 2.88
C ASN A 55 -30.32 0.84 3.07
N THR A 56 -30.41 1.49 4.24
CA THR A 56 -31.48 2.46 4.52
C THR A 56 -31.24 3.79 3.79
N TYR A 57 -29.97 4.17 3.63
CA TYR A 57 -29.57 5.43 2.99
C TYR A 57 -28.57 5.20 1.84
N PRO A 58 -29.00 4.60 0.72
CA PRO A 58 -28.08 4.15 -0.34
C PRO A 58 -27.37 5.28 -1.10
N LYS A 59 -27.81 6.54 -0.93
CA LYS A 59 -27.16 7.71 -1.53
C LYS A 59 -26.11 8.35 -0.65
N VAL A 60 -26.03 7.97 0.63
CA VAL A 60 -25.06 8.53 1.57
C VAL A 60 -23.68 7.98 1.29
N ARG A 61 -22.68 8.85 1.29
CA ARG A 61 -21.28 8.44 1.27
C ARG A 61 -20.85 8.04 2.66
N VAL A 62 -20.29 6.83 2.79
CA VAL A 62 -19.84 6.29 4.08
C VAL A 62 -18.35 5.95 3.99
N ILE A 63 -17.59 6.43 4.96
CA ILE A 63 -16.18 6.06 5.18
C ILE A 63 -16.13 5.28 6.49
N VAL A 64 -15.42 4.15 6.47
CA VAL A 64 -15.13 3.36 7.69
C VAL A 64 -13.63 3.22 7.80
N THR A 65 -13.05 3.62 8.93
CA THR A 65 -11.64 3.40 9.20
C THR A 65 -11.44 2.22 10.14
N SER A 66 -10.36 1.51 9.97
CA SER A 66 -9.94 0.40 10.83
C SER A 66 -8.46 0.13 10.64
N ARG A 67 -7.79 -0.32 11.70
CA ARG A 67 -6.45 -0.91 11.54
C ARG A 67 -6.57 -2.25 10.83
N VAL A 68 -5.52 -2.63 10.09
CA VAL A 68 -5.47 -3.90 9.35
C VAL A 68 -5.59 -5.10 10.31
N ILE A 69 -5.00 -4.97 11.51
CA ILE A 69 -4.97 -6.02 12.52
C ILE A 69 -6.38 -6.28 13.06
N GLY A 70 -6.86 -7.52 12.88
CA GLY A 70 -8.18 -7.96 13.35
C GLY A 70 -9.35 -7.60 12.45
N TYR A 71 -9.12 -6.90 11.33
CA TYR A 71 -10.15 -6.62 10.34
C TYR A 71 -10.21 -7.72 9.28
N LYS A 72 -11.43 -8.21 9.00
CA LYS A 72 -11.69 -9.19 7.93
C LYS A 72 -12.38 -8.48 6.76
N PRO A 73 -11.64 -8.19 5.66
CA PRO A 73 -12.19 -7.42 4.53
C PRO A 73 -13.46 -7.98 3.91
N GLN A 74 -13.65 -9.31 3.96
CA GLN A 74 -14.81 -9.98 3.36
C GLN A 74 -16.15 -9.46 3.92
N ARG A 75 -16.18 -8.98 5.16
CA ARG A 75 -17.42 -8.54 5.81
C ARG A 75 -18.01 -7.28 5.19
N LEU A 76 -17.23 -6.25 4.90
CA LEU A 76 -17.71 -5.03 4.25
C LEU A 76 -17.70 -5.10 2.72
N ARG A 77 -16.97 -6.04 2.09
CA ARG A 77 -17.04 -6.25 0.64
C ARG A 77 -18.44 -6.62 0.16
N ASN A 78 -19.17 -7.39 0.94
CA ASN A 78 -20.55 -7.77 0.62
C ASN A 78 -21.51 -6.56 0.54
N ALA A 79 -21.13 -5.42 1.13
CA ALA A 79 -21.88 -4.15 1.03
C ALA A 79 -21.28 -3.18 0.00
N GLN A 80 -20.48 -3.68 -0.95
CA GLN A 80 -19.84 -2.90 -2.02
C GLN A 80 -18.85 -1.82 -1.53
N PHE A 81 -18.31 -1.91 -0.30
CA PHE A 81 -17.27 -1.02 0.14
C PHE A 81 -15.98 -1.24 -0.65
N ARG A 82 -15.44 -0.15 -1.19
CA ARG A 82 -14.10 -0.14 -1.75
C ARG A 82 -13.08 -0.10 -0.61
N HIS A 83 -12.17 -1.07 -0.57
CA HIS A 83 -11.11 -1.13 0.42
C HIS A 83 -9.87 -0.43 -0.12
N VAL A 84 -9.34 0.49 0.68
CA VAL A 84 -8.06 1.15 0.42
C VAL A 84 -7.20 1.02 1.66
N MET A 85 -5.90 0.90 1.48
CA MET A 85 -4.92 0.84 2.57
C MET A 85 -4.06 2.09 2.49
N LEU A 86 -3.95 2.79 3.63
CA LEU A 86 -3.00 3.89 3.74
C LEU A 86 -1.59 3.30 3.66
N GLN A 87 -0.77 3.90 2.83
CA GLN A 87 0.63 3.54 2.65
C GLN A 87 1.51 4.48 3.47
N ASP A 88 2.75 4.08 3.66
CA ASP A 88 3.78 4.94 4.19
C ASP A 88 4.01 6.15 3.28
N LEU A 89 4.57 7.23 3.80
CA LEU A 89 4.83 8.44 3.05
C LEU A 89 5.94 8.23 2.01
N GLU A 90 5.67 8.65 0.79
CA GLU A 90 6.67 8.70 -0.27
C GLU A 90 7.63 9.89 -0.09
N SER A 91 8.79 9.85 -0.72
CA SER A 91 9.82 10.90 -0.59
C SER A 91 9.30 12.31 -0.89
N GLU A 92 8.44 12.47 -1.90
CA GLU A 92 7.80 13.75 -2.24
C GLU A 92 6.84 14.24 -1.15
N GLN A 93 6.10 13.32 -0.54
CA GLN A 93 5.18 13.62 0.56
C GLN A 93 5.95 14.01 1.83
N ILE A 94 7.07 13.34 2.12
CA ILE A 94 7.98 13.69 3.22
C ILE A 94 8.51 15.11 3.03
N GLN A 95 8.99 15.44 1.83
CA GLN A 95 9.48 16.76 1.50
C GLN A 95 8.37 17.83 1.67
N THR A 96 7.19 17.59 1.12
CA THR A 96 6.03 18.48 1.26
C THR A 96 5.66 18.70 2.73
N PHE A 97 5.67 17.65 3.56
CA PHE A 97 5.44 17.77 4.99
C PHE A 97 6.50 18.67 5.65
N ILE A 98 7.79 18.46 5.34
CA ILE A 98 8.90 19.23 5.90
C ILE A 98 8.75 20.71 5.55
N GLU A 99 8.43 21.02 4.30
CA GLU A 99 8.21 22.40 3.84
C GLU A 99 7.06 23.07 4.59
N HIS A 100 5.87 22.45 4.61
CA HIS A 100 4.70 22.97 5.29
C HIS A 100 4.90 23.11 6.80
N TRP A 101 5.53 22.10 7.44
CA TRP A 101 5.81 22.17 8.87
C TRP A 101 6.69 23.38 9.23
N HIS A 102 7.78 23.60 8.49
CA HIS A 102 8.67 24.72 8.77
C HIS A 102 8.04 26.06 8.43
N GLU A 103 7.23 26.14 7.37
CA GLU A 103 6.46 27.34 7.04
C GLU A 103 5.50 27.75 8.17
N LEU A 104 4.80 26.80 8.76
CA LEU A 104 3.81 27.06 9.82
C LEU A 104 4.45 27.26 11.20
N THR A 105 5.67 26.76 11.41
CA THR A 105 6.28 26.71 12.76
C THR A 105 7.25 27.85 13.02
N PHE A 106 7.95 28.36 11.99
CA PHE A 106 9.00 29.34 12.14
C PHE A 106 8.64 30.67 11.47
N THR A 107 8.78 31.76 12.21
CA THR A 107 8.56 33.14 11.71
C THR A 107 9.83 33.74 11.12
N ASP A 108 11.00 33.37 11.66
CA ASP A 108 12.30 33.81 11.14
C ASP A 108 12.71 32.99 9.92
N GLN A 109 12.97 33.64 8.80
CA GLN A 109 13.25 33.00 7.53
C GLN A 109 14.61 32.25 7.53
N ALA A 110 15.63 32.79 8.20
CA ALA A 110 16.94 32.16 8.25
C ALA A 110 16.93 30.90 9.12
N ASP A 111 16.22 30.94 10.24
CA ASP A 111 16.02 29.77 11.11
C ASP A 111 15.19 28.69 10.41
N LYS A 112 14.13 29.10 9.69
CA LYS A 112 13.29 28.20 8.90
C LYS A 112 14.13 27.39 7.91
N VAL A 113 14.84 28.06 7.02
CA VAL A 113 15.66 27.41 5.98
C VAL A 113 16.71 26.50 6.60
N ARG A 114 17.45 27.00 7.59
CA ARG A 114 18.53 26.23 8.25
C ARG A 114 18.01 24.93 8.87
N LYS A 115 16.85 24.99 9.56
CA LYS A 115 16.29 23.81 10.24
C LYS A 115 15.61 22.86 9.27
N GLN A 116 15.00 23.38 8.21
CA GLN A 116 14.46 22.58 7.12
C GLN A 116 15.57 21.78 6.42
N GLU A 117 16.65 22.44 6.01
CA GLU A 117 17.81 21.80 5.39
C GLU A 117 18.46 20.76 6.31
N ARG A 118 18.55 21.04 7.61
CA ARG A 118 19.10 20.13 8.60
C ARG A 118 18.28 18.86 8.73
N LEU A 119 16.93 18.96 8.80
CA LEU A 119 16.05 17.81 8.86
C LEU A 119 16.10 16.99 7.56
N GLN A 120 16.03 17.67 6.42
CA GLN A 120 16.14 17.03 5.11
C GLN A 120 17.47 16.27 4.98
N LYS A 121 18.58 16.92 5.33
CA LYS A 121 19.90 16.30 5.30
C LYS A 121 19.99 15.05 6.19
N ALA A 122 19.41 15.09 7.41
CA ALA A 122 19.42 13.93 8.31
C ALA A 122 18.69 12.74 7.70
N ILE A 123 17.54 12.99 7.04
CA ILE A 123 16.74 11.95 6.35
C ILE A 123 17.49 11.42 5.13
N ASP A 124 18.14 12.30 4.34
CA ASP A 124 18.80 11.91 3.10
C ASP A 124 20.11 11.14 3.34
N THR A 125 20.81 11.45 4.43
CA THR A 125 22.12 10.85 4.74
C THR A 125 22.06 9.58 5.56
N SER A 126 20.90 9.23 6.15
CA SER A 126 20.75 8.05 7.01
C SER A 126 19.58 7.19 6.53
N SER A 127 19.87 6.03 5.94
CA SER A 127 18.85 5.06 5.52
C SER A 127 17.91 4.65 6.67
N PRO A 128 18.40 4.36 7.89
CA PRO A 128 17.54 4.07 9.01
C PRO A 128 16.61 5.22 9.39
N ILE A 129 17.06 6.47 9.35
CA ILE A 129 16.24 7.65 9.66
C ILE A 129 15.21 7.88 8.55
N ARG A 130 15.58 7.66 7.28
CA ARG A 130 14.65 7.76 6.15
C ARG A 130 13.48 6.81 6.29
N GLN A 131 13.71 5.54 6.66
CA GLN A 131 12.65 4.57 6.92
C GLN A 131 11.68 5.02 8.02
N LEU A 132 12.19 5.68 9.07
CA LEU A 132 11.34 6.23 10.13
C LEU A 132 10.53 7.43 9.65
N ALA A 133 11.06 8.23 8.73
CA ALA A 133 10.37 9.39 8.16
C ALA A 133 9.17 9.01 7.28
N GLU A 134 9.10 7.79 6.77
CA GLU A 134 7.95 7.26 6.06
C GLU A 134 6.69 7.18 6.96
N ASN A 135 6.90 7.09 8.28
CA ASN A 135 5.81 7.09 9.26
C ASN A 135 5.45 8.53 9.68
N PRO A 136 4.18 8.99 9.48
CA PRO A 136 3.77 10.36 9.80
C PRO A 136 4.00 10.78 11.25
N LEU A 137 3.79 9.87 12.22
CA LEU A 137 4.01 10.16 13.64
C LEU A 137 5.49 10.39 13.94
N LEU A 138 6.35 9.50 13.46
CA LEU A 138 7.79 9.60 13.68
C LEU A 138 8.39 10.81 12.93
N LEU A 139 7.93 11.10 11.72
CA LEU A 139 8.32 12.32 10.99
C LEU A 139 7.94 13.59 11.77
N THR A 140 6.74 13.62 12.34
CA THR A 140 6.31 14.75 13.20
C THR A 140 7.23 14.88 14.43
N MET A 141 7.56 13.76 15.08
CA MET A 141 8.49 13.79 16.23
C MET A 141 9.89 14.25 15.83
N MET A 142 10.40 13.81 14.70
CA MET A 142 11.69 14.29 14.16
C MET A 142 11.65 15.79 13.89
N ALA A 143 10.57 16.30 13.33
CA ALA A 143 10.40 17.74 13.10
C ALA A 143 10.37 18.54 14.41
N ILE A 144 9.70 18.03 15.46
CA ILE A 144 9.69 18.65 16.79
C ILE A 144 11.09 18.62 17.41
N LEU A 145 11.78 17.47 17.41
CA LEU A 145 13.13 17.36 17.95
C LEU A 145 14.11 18.27 17.21
N ASN A 146 13.99 18.36 15.90
CA ASN A 146 14.81 19.23 15.06
C ASN A 146 14.68 20.74 15.37
N ARG A 147 13.65 21.15 16.11
CA ARG A 147 13.53 22.57 16.54
C ARG A 147 14.71 23.01 17.39
N ASN A 148 15.18 22.14 18.28
CA ASN A 148 16.13 22.50 19.33
C ASN A 148 17.47 21.81 19.24
N GLN A 149 17.57 20.68 18.52
CA GLN A 149 18.79 19.85 18.44
C GLN A 149 18.94 19.16 17.09
N GLU A 150 20.11 18.64 16.79
CA GLU A 150 20.32 17.75 15.66
C GLU A 150 19.72 16.39 15.94
N LEU A 151 19.22 15.74 14.89
CA LEU A 151 18.72 14.37 15.00
C LEU A 151 19.90 13.39 15.15
N PRO A 152 19.73 12.37 15.98
CA PRO A 152 20.72 11.29 16.05
C PRO A 152 20.74 10.51 14.74
N ARG A 153 21.87 9.83 14.47
CA ARG A 153 22.03 8.98 13.29
C ARG A 153 21.40 7.61 13.48
N ASP A 154 21.25 7.19 14.74
CA ASP A 154 20.79 5.86 15.12
C ASP A 154 19.30 5.88 15.41
N ARG A 155 18.57 4.88 14.94
CA ARG A 155 17.14 4.71 15.20
C ARG A 155 16.83 4.56 16.69
N SER A 156 17.62 3.76 17.39
CA SER A 156 17.44 3.52 18.83
C SER A 156 17.55 4.80 19.63
N GLU A 157 18.50 5.67 19.32
CA GLU A 157 18.64 6.96 19.99
C GLU A 157 17.55 7.93 19.58
N LEU A 158 17.06 7.87 18.33
CA LEU A 158 15.90 8.66 17.92
C LEU A 158 14.64 8.27 18.72
N TYR A 159 14.38 6.98 18.90
CA TYR A 159 13.28 6.51 19.76
C TYR A 159 13.46 6.93 21.22
N ASN A 160 14.70 6.91 21.71
CA ASN A 160 15.02 7.36 23.07
C ASN A 160 14.66 8.86 23.23
N GLN A 161 15.08 9.69 22.28
CA GLN A 161 14.74 11.12 22.28
C GLN A 161 13.26 11.40 22.11
N ALA A 162 12.59 10.67 21.20
CA ALA A 162 11.15 10.77 21.00
C ALA A 162 10.37 10.37 22.26
N SER A 163 10.78 9.27 22.91
CA SER A 163 10.16 8.84 24.17
C SER A 163 10.39 9.86 25.29
N ARG A 164 11.59 10.46 25.35
CA ARG A 164 11.91 11.52 26.32
C ARG A 164 11.08 12.76 26.09
N LEU A 165 10.87 13.14 24.82
CA LEU A 165 9.97 14.24 24.44
C LEU A 165 8.56 14.00 24.98
N LEU A 166 7.99 12.82 24.73
CA LEU A 166 6.65 12.48 25.16
C LEU A 166 6.50 12.36 26.70
N LEU A 167 7.48 11.75 27.36
CA LEU A 167 7.39 11.42 28.79
C LEU A 167 7.77 12.57 29.72
N HIS A 168 8.50 13.58 29.25
CA HIS A 168 9.04 14.66 30.06
C HIS A 168 8.83 16.06 29.46
N GLN A 169 9.37 16.35 28.28
CA GLN A 169 9.38 17.70 27.74
C GLN A 169 7.98 18.21 27.38
N TRP A 170 7.10 17.36 26.95
CA TRP A 170 5.72 17.71 26.59
C TRP A 170 4.92 18.25 27.79
N ASP A 171 5.17 17.70 28.98
CA ASP A 171 4.54 18.18 30.24
C ASP A 171 5.07 19.58 30.62
N VAL A 172 6.39 19.78 30.47
CA VAL A 172 7.05 21.09 30.78
C VAL A 172 6.65 22.17 29.80
N GLU A 173 6.66 21.89 28.49
CA GLU A 173 6.33 22.89 27.46
C GLU A 173 4.86 23.33 27.50
N ARG A 174 3.94 22.49 27.92
CA ARG A 174 2.51 22.83 28.04
C ARG A 174 2.13 23.46 29.38
N ALA A 175 3.08 23.65 30.27
CA ALA A 175 2.83 24.15 31.64
C ALA A 175 1.65 23.44 32.33
N LEU A 176 1.54 22.12 32.10
CA LEU A 176 0.50 21.30 32.71
C LEU A 176 0.78 21.15 34.19
N LEU A 177 -0.21 21.48 35.01
CA LEU A 177 -0.12 21.32 36.47
C LEU A 177 0.11 19.80 36.75
N GLU A 178 1.18 19.53 37.51
CA GLU A 178 1.48 18.17 37.98
C GLU A 178 0.38 17.70 38.95
N ASP A 179 -0.01 16.45 38.84
CA ASP A 179 -0.91 15.83 39.80
C ASP A 179 -0.12 15.63 41.11
N ASN A 180 -0.49 16.30 42.19
CA ASN A 180 0.19 16.25 43.46
C ASN A 180 0.33 14.86 44.08
N ARG A 181 -0.33 13.84 43.49
CA ARG A 181 -0.22 12.42 43.89
C ARG A 181 0.98 11.70 43.31
N VAL A 182 1.61 12.27 42.24
CA VAL A 182 2.84 11.77 41.62
C VAL A 182 3.93 12.79 41.88
N ASP A 183 4.77 12.57 42.86
CA ASP A 183 5.89 13.46 43.16
C ASP A 183 6.99 13.29 42.11
N PRO A 184 7.34 14.31 41.33
CA PRO A 184 8.39 14.27 40.32
C PRO A 184 9.77 13.93 40.87
N LYS A 185 9.98 14.15 42.18
CA LYS A 185 11.20 13.75 42.87
C LYS A 185 11.29 12.25 43.13
N THR A 186 10.15 11.57 43.15
CA THR A 186 10.05 10.14 43.41
C THR A 186 9.95 9.30 42.13
N ILE A 187 9.37 9.84 41.06
CA ILE A 187 9.16 9.15 39.79
C ILE A 187 9.63 10.06 38.65
N ASP A 188 10.81 9.78 38.14
CA ASP A 188 11.41 10.52 37.03
C ASP A 188 11.13 9.89 35.64
N TYR A 189 11.75 10.45 34.62
CA TYR A 189 11.68 9.94 33.26
C TYR A 189 12.18 8.48 33.16
N GLN A 190 13.30 8.16 33.83
CA GLN A 190 13.89 6.82 33.76
C GLN A 190 12.98 5.75 34.40
N ASP A 191 12.26 6.13 35.46
CA ASP A 191 11.28 5.26 36.09
C ASP A 191 10.11 4.96 35.18
N LYS A 192 9.56 5.99 34.50
CA LYS A 192 8.50 5.83 33.49
C LYS A 192 8.97 4.96 32.34
N GLN A 193 10.20 5.15 31.85
CA GLN A 193 10.80 4.35 30.77
C GLN A 193 10.93 2.89 31.18
N GLN A 194 11.39 2.62 32.42
CA GLN A 194 11.51 1.26 32.95
C GLN A 194 10.15 0.58 33.08
N MET A 195 9.12 1.29 33.55
CA MET A 195 7.77 0.74 33.68
C MET A 195 7.20 0.37 32.29
N LEU A 196 7.37 1.28 31.30
CA LEU A 196 6.96 1.01 29.92
C LEU A 196 7.77 -0.14 29.28
N GLY A 197 9.06 -0.25 29.58
CA GLY A 197 9.88 -1.38 29.17
C GLY A 197 9.32 -2.72 29.65
N LYS A 198 8.95 -2.82 30.93
CA LYS A 198 8.33 -4.03 31.46
C LYS A 198 6.95 -4.33 30.91
N VAL A 199 6.15 -3.28 30.67
CA VAL A 199 4.84 -3.40 30.00
C VAL A 199 5.04 -3.94 28.59
N ALA A 200 5.94 -3.36 27.81
CA ALA A 200 6.24 -3.76 26.44
C ALA A 200 6.79 -5.19 26.36
N TYR A 201 7.70 -5.54 27.27
CA TYR A 201 8.24 -6.89 27.37
C TYR A 201 7.14 -7.93 27.65
N PHE A 202 6.21 -7.63 28.56
CA PHE A 202 5.07 -8.48 28.86
C PHE A 202 4.14 -8.62 27.65
N MET A 203 3.84 -7.51 26.97
CA MET A 203 2.96 -7.49 25.80
C MET A 203 3.55 -8.28 24.63
N GLN A 204 4.83 -8.10 24.34
CA GLN A 204 5.50 -8.79 23.23
C GLN A 204 5.64 -10.31 23.49
N GLY A 205 5.84 -10.72 24.75
CA GLY A 205 5.95 -12.13 25.14
C GLY A 205 4.61 -12.86 25.21
N ASN A 206 3.50 -12.15 25.46
CA ASN A 206 2.15 -12.71 25.54
C ASN A 206 1.42 -12.51 24.21
N GLN A 207 1.48 -13.52 23.33
CA GLN A 207 0.75 -13.50 22.05
C GLN A 207 -0.79 -13.62 22.19
N ALA A 208 -1.34 -13.50 23.39
CA ALA A 208 -2.77 -13.54 23.63
C ALA A 208 -3.43 -12.20 23.27
N GLY A 209 -3.98 -12.14 22.07
CA GLY A 209 -4.78 -11.01 21.55
C GLY A 209 -4.10 -10.27 20.38
N LEU A 210 -4.90 -9.76 19.49
CA LEU A 210 -4.62 -8.92 18.30
C LEU A 210 -3.15 -8.50 18.11
N ALA A 211 -2.30 -9.41 17.60
CA ALA A 211 -0.89 -9.19 17.23
C ALA A 211 0.02 -8.61 18.34
N GLY A 212 -0.22 -8.92 19.60
CA GLY A 212 0.70 -8.58 20.72
C GLY A 212 0.71 -7.12 21.16
N ASN A 213 -0.12 -6.24 20.62
CA ASN A 213 -0.17 -4.81 21.01
C ASN A 213 -1.37 -4.48 21.92
N LEU A 214 -1.77 -5.41 22.81
CA LEU A 214 -2.84 -5.19 23.76
C LEU A 214 -2.46 -5.70 25.14
N ILE A 215 -2.85 -4.94 26.18
CA ILE A 215 -2.70 -5.32 27.57
C ILE A 215 -4.01 -5.02 28.32
N SER A 216 -4.44 -5.94 29.22
CA SER A 216 -5.57 -5.66 30.08
C SER A 216 -5.24 -4.57 31.10
N GLY A 217 -6.24 -3.78 31.51
CA GLY A 217 -6.05 -2.77 32.56
C GLY A 217 -5.56 -3.38 33.89
N GLU A 218 -5.99 -4.61 34.17
CA GLU A 218 -5.54 -5.36 35.37
C GLU A 218 -4.03 -5.68 35.31
N ASP A 219 -3.55 -6.22 34.18
CA ASP A 219 -2.13 -6.52 34.00
C ASP A 219 -1.28 -5.25 33.99
N LEU A 220 -1.76 -4.20 33.29
CA LEU A 220 -1.08 -2.91 33.23
C LEU A 220 -0.96 -2.29 34.65
N GLU A 221 -2.07 -2.28 35.41
CA GLU A 221 -2.08 -1.80 36.80
C GLU A 221 -1.14 -2.66 37.67
N ARG A 222 -1.15 -3.98 37.52
CA ARG A 222 -0.30 -4.91 38.24
C ARG A 222 1.18 -4.63 37.99
N ILE A 223 1.61 -4.54 36.75
CA ILE A 223 3.02 -4.32 36.39
C ILE A 223 3.51 -2.97 36.92
N ILE A 224 2.77 -1.89 36.73
CA ILE A 224 3.16 -0.57 37.24
C ILE A 224 3.16 -0.51 38.74
N LYS A 225 2.15 -1.09 39.38
CA LYS A 225 2.07 -1.17 40.87
C LYS A 225 3.27 -1.93 41.47
N ASP A 226 3.68 -3.03 40.87
CA ASP A 226 4.79 -3.84 41.41
C ASP A 226 6.13 -3.08 41.25
N GLU A 227 6.30 -2.29 40.18
CA GLU A 227 7.45 -1.38 40.05
C GLU A 227 7.45 -0.25 41.11
N LEU A 228 6.27 0.32 41.38
CA LEU A 228 6.14 1.36 42.42
C LEU A 228 6.40 0.84 43.81
N LYS A 229 6.05 -0.44 44.12
CA LYS A 229 6.39 -1.08 45.40
C LYS A 229 7.91 -1.21 45.59
N LEU A 230 8.65 -1.59 44.52
CA LEU A 230 10.11 -1.70 44.59
C LEU A 230 10.80 -0.35 44.87
N ARG A 231 10.09 0.76 44.62
CA ARG A 231 10.56 2.13 44.93
C ARG A 231 10.00 2.69 46.22
N GLU A 232 9.36 1.86 47.00
CA GLU A 232 8.78 2.24 48.33
C GLU A 232 7.76 3.40 48.20
N VAL A 233 7.10 3.52 47.06
CA VAL A 233 6.09 4.59 46.82
C VAL A 233 4.88 4.34 47.73
N THR A 234 4.44 5.38 48.44
CA THR A 234 3.26 5.34 49.29
C THR A 234 2.00 5.16 48.46
N ASN A 235 1.13 4.22 48.79
CA ASN A 235 -0.10 3.88 48.11
C ASN A 235 0.09 3.56 46.58
N PRO A 236 0.90 2.53 46.25
CA PRO A 236 1.33 2.25 44.87
C PRO A 236 0.19 1.94 43.95
N ARG A 237 -0.96 1.47 44.41
CA ARG A 237 -2.13 1.20 43.59
C ARG A 237 -2.81 2.50 43.10
N ALA A 238 -2.97 3.47 43.98
CA ALA A 238 -3.55 4.76 43.61
C ALA A 238 -2.65 5.54 42.63
N VAL A 239 -1.32 5.50 42.90
CA VAL A 239 -0.31 6.13 42.05
C VAL A 239 -0.28 5.44 40.67
N ALA A 240 -0.35 4.11 40.58
CA ALA A 240 -0.40 3.39 39.30
C ALA A 240 -1.57 3.85 38.43
N LYS A 241 -2.77 4.01 39.00
CA LYS A 241 -3.93 4.51 38.24
C LYS A 241 -3.73 5.93 37.70
N VAL A 242 -3.13 6.79 38.51
CA VAL A 242 -2.79 8.17 38.07
C VAL A 242 -1.78 8.12 36.93
N MET A 243 -0.74 7.30 37.05
CA MET A 243 0.28 7.15 35.99
C MET A 243 -0.30 6.61 34.70
N ILE A 244 -1.15 5.58 34.76
CA ILE A 244 -1.83 5.05 33.55
C ILE A 244 -2.63 6.16 32.88
N ASN A 245 -3.36 6.97 33.68
CA ASN A 245 -4.11 8.10 33.11
C ASN A 245 -3.18 9.16 32.51
N GLN A 246 -2.05 9.48 33.13
CA GLN A 246 -1.07 10.43 32.56
C GLN A 246 -0.46 9.89 31.27
N LEU A 247 0.00 8.63 31.24
CA LEU A 247 0.57 7.99 30.05
C LEU A 247 -0.42 7.98 28.87
N ARG A 248 -1.72 7.92 29.15
CA ARG A 248 -2.79 7.97 28.15
C ARG A 248 -3.12 9.40 27.71
N THR A 249 -3.41 10.30 28.64
CA THR A 249 -4.05 11.59 28.32
C THR A 249 -3.07 12.73 28.15
N ARG A 250 -1.88 12.64 28.76
CA ARG A 250 -0.84 13.67 28.73
C ARG A 250 0.32 13.30 27.83
N ASN A 251 0.90 12.11 28.07
CA ASN A 251 2.07 11.68 27.34
C ASN A 251 1.74 11.06 25.98
N PHE A 252 0.48 10.66 25.73
CA PHE A 252 0.02 10.06 24.48
C PHE A 252 0.86 8.85 24.02
N ILE A 253 1.43 8.12 24.98
CA ILE A 253 2.24 6.93 24.68
C ILE A 253 1.42 5.64 24.77
N LEU A 254 0.37 5.67 25.60
CA LEU A 254 -0.64 4.62 25.68
C LEU A 254 -1.98 5.17 25.19
N CYS A 255 -2.78 4.33 24.55
CA CYS A 255 -4.17 4.61 24.20
C CYS A 255 -5.09 3.58 24.87
N PHE A 256 -6.27 4.04 25.26
CA PHE A 256 -7.34 3.18 25.77
C PHE A 256 -8.12 2.64 24.58
N MET A 257 -8.23 1.33 24.52
CA MET A 257 -8.79 0.65 23.38
C MET A 257 -10.24 0.15 23.60
N GLY A 258 -10.85 0.42 24.76
CA GLY A 258 -12.16 -0.10 25.16
C GLY A 258 -12.06 -1.43 25.92
N ALA A 259 -13.16 -1.85 26.56
CA ALA A 259 -13.27 -3.11 27.34
C ALA A 259 -12.11 -3.34 28.31
N ASP A 260 -11.60 -2.29 28.92
CA ASP A 260 -10.45 -2.27 29.85
C ASP A 260 -9.13 -2.76 29.24
N TYR A 261 -8.93 -2.56 27.92
CA TYR A 261 -7.66 -2.83 27.25
C TYR A 261 -6.94 -1.53 26.87
N TYR A 262 -5.61 -1.63 26.87
CA TYR A 262 -4.69 -0.56 26.52
C TYR A 262 -3.70 -1.05 25.46
N ALA A 263 -3.18 -0.10 24.67
CA ALA A 263 -2.14 -0.35 23.67
C ALA A 263 -1.12 0.78 23.67
N PHE A 264 0.07 0.55 23.13
CA PHE A 264 0.93 1.66 22.73
C PHE A 264 0.28 2.40 21.56
N VAL A 265 0.38 3.72 21.56
CA VAL A 265 -0.18 4.58 20.49
C VAL A 265 0.34 4.18 19.13
N HIS A 266 1.58 3.73 19.06
CA HIS A 266 2.18 3.13 17.89
C HIS A 266 3.01 1.91 18.26
N ARG A 267 2.96 0.86 17.41
CA ARG A 267 3.65 -0.41 17.66
C ARG A 267 5.16 -0.25 17.79
N THR A 268 5.77 0.70 17.07
CA THR A 268 7.20 0.96 17.14
C THR A 268 7.69 1.36 18.54
N PHE A 269 6.84 2.03 19.34
CA PHE A 269 7.18 2.30 20.74
C PHE A 269 7.13 1.05 21.60
N LEU A 270 6.19 0.14 21.38
CA LEU A 270 6.20 -1.17 22.04
C LEU A 270 7.50 -1.92 21.71
N GLU A 271 7.86 -2.00 20.46
CA GLU A 271 9.07 -2.69 19.98
C GLU A 271 10.34 -2.05 20.58
N TYR A 272 10.43 -0.72 20.59
CA TYR A 272 11.53 0.02 21.19
C TYR A 272 11.63 -0.26 22.69
N PHE A 273 10.54 -0.13 23.47
CA PHE A 273 10.57 -0.35 24.90
C PHE A 273 10.83 -1.82 25.27
N CYS A 274 10.37 -2.76 24.45
CA CYS A 274 10.69 -4.17 24.60
C CYS A 274 12.19 -4.43 24.42
N ALA A 275 12.77 -3.93 23.33
CA ALA A 275 14.21 -4.03 23.07
C ALA A 275 15.03 -3.37 24.19
N TRP A 276 14.61 -2.16 24.61
CA TRP A 276 15.24 -1.43 25.71
C TRP A 276 15.26 -2.24 27.02
N GLU A 277 14.19 -2.98 27.35
CA GLU A 277 14.13 -3.83 28.55
C GLU A 277 15.10 -5.03 28.45
N PHE A 278 15.24 -5.66 27.27
CA PHE A 278 16.25 -6.70 27.05
C PHE A 278 17.67 -6.15 27.23
N VAL A 279 17.98 -5.02 26.64
CA VAL A 279 19.29 -4.37 26.74
C VAL A 279 19.59 -3.98 28.20
N ARG A 280 18.58 -3.47 28.93
CA ARG A 280 18.72 -3.13 30.35
C ARG A 280 19.04 -4.36 31.19
N LYS A 281 18.36 -5.49 30.93
CA LYS A 281 18.63 -6.78 31.64
C LYS A 281 20.02 -7.31 31.29
N PHE A 282 20.44 -7.15 30.04
CA PHE A 282 21.73 -7.64 29.58
C PHE A 282 22.89 -6.77 30.07
N GLU A 283 22.89 -5.47 29.80
CA GLU A 283 24.06 -4.60 30.08
C GLU A 283 24.07 -4.03 31.50
N LYS A 284 22.91 -3.51 31.98
CA LYS A 284 22.87 -2.79 33.24
C LYS A 284 22.70 -3.70 34.43
N LYS A 285 21.83 -4.71 34.35
CA LYS A 285 21.51 -5.61 35.47
C LYS A 285 22.29 -6.91 35.42
N GLN A 286 22.85 -7.26 34.24
CA GLN A 286 23.53 -8.55 34.02
C GLN A 286 22.66 -9.76 34.44
N GLU A 287 21.33 -9.63 34.28
CA GLU A 287 20.35 -10.68 34.55
C GLU A 287 20.34 -11.77 33.48
N ILE A 288 20.76 -11.43 32.25
CA ILE A 288 20.86 -12.33 31.08
C ILE A 288 22.28 -12.23 30.48
N SER A 289 22.85 -13.39 30.14
CA SER A 289 24.13 -13.45 29.42
C SER A 289 23.95 -13.26 27.92
N LEU A 290 25.05 -13.05 27.17
CA LEU A 290 25.02 -13.01 25.72
C LEU A 290 24.53 -14.34 25.13
N GLU A 291 24.98 -15.46 25.67
CA GLU A 291 24.55 -16.79 25.27
C GLU A 291 23.04 -16.97 25.46
N GLN A 292 22.47 -16.51 26.60
CA GLN A 292 21.04 -16.53 26.82
C GLN A 292 20.29 -15.60 25.83
N LEU A 293 20.86 -14.45 25.55
CA LEU A 293 20.27 -13.53 24.52
C LEU A 293 20.22 -14.23 23.15
N GLN A 294 21.32 -14.90 22.75
CA GLN A 294 21.39 -15.67 21.50
C GLN A 294 20.39 -16.83 21.48
N THR A 295 20.40 -17.68 22.51
CA THR A 295 19.64 -18.95 22.50
C THR A 295 18.18 -18.81 22.90
N GLU A 296 17.84 -17.89 23.82
CA GLU A 296 16.49 -17.75 24.34
C GLU A 296 15.69 -16.62 23.67
N VAL A 297 16.36 -15.65 23.05
CA VAL A 297 15.70 -14.53 22.37
C VAL A 297 15.85 -14.66 20.87
N PHE A 298 17.07 -14.57 20.35
CA PHE A 298 17.28 -14.60 18.89
C PHE A 298 16.90 -15.96 18.29
N CYS A 299 17.35 -17.07 18.84
CA CYS A 299 17.04 -18.40 18.32
C CYS A 299 15.53 -18.69 18.30
N LYS A 300 14.80 -18.26 19.33
CA LYS A 300 13.35 -18.49 19.40
C LYS A 300 12.55 -17.63 18.44
N HIS A 301 13.02 -16.42 18.14
CA HIS A 301 12.21 -15.39 17.51
C HIS A 301 12.66 -14.96 16.11
N TRP A 302 13.83 -15.41 15.61
CA TRP A 302 14.26 -14.99 14.26
C TRP A 302 13.31 -15.45 13.13
N ARG A 303 12.47 -16.49 13.40
CA ARG A 303 11.46 -16.98 12.45
C ARG A 303 10.13 -16.24 12.54
N ASP A 304 9.97 -15.37 13.52
CA ASP A 304 8.75 -14.61 13.77
C ASP A 304 8.96 -13.15 13.35
N GLU A 305 8.42 -12.78 12.20
CA GLU A 305 8.53 -11.41 11.66
C GLU A 305 8.04 -10.34 12.64
N SER A 306 7.13 -10.68 13.55
CA SER A 306 6.63 -9.75 14.56
C SER A 306 7.69 -9.36 15.60
N TRP A 307 8.80 -10.10 15.67
CA TRP A 307 9.94 -9.85 16.56
C TRP A 307 11.12 -9.19 15.86
N HIS A 308 11.18 -9.18 14.53
CA HIS A 308 12.36 -8.70 13.79
C HIS A 308 12.77 -7.29 14.19
N GLU A 309 11.81 -6.38 14.38
CA GLU A 309 12.12 -5.01 14.80
C GLU A 309 12.71 -4.95 16.20
N VAL A 310 12.20 -5.76 17.15
CA VAL A 310 12.77 -5.86 18.52
C VAL A 310 14.21 -6.37 18.45
N LEU A 311 14.47 -7.42 17.66
CA LEU A 311 15.79 -8.03 17.53
C LEU A 311 16.80 -7.04 16.91
N ARG A 312 16.40 -6.31 15.87
CA ARG A 312 17.21 -5.27 15.25
C ARG A 312 17.58 -4.17 16.26
N LEU A 313 16.57 -3.65 16.96
CA LEU A 313 16.79 -2.59 17.96
C LEU A 313 17.69 -3.05 19.11
N ILE A 314 17.63 -4.32 19.54
CA ILE A 314 18.54 -4.87 20.55
C ILE A 314 19.99 -4.73 20.03
N VAL A 315 20.28 -5.18 18.80
CA VAL A 315 21.62 -5.09 18.20
C VAL A 315 22.09 -3.65 18.10
N GLY A 316 21.20 -2.72 17.71
CA GLY A 316 21.51 -1.29 17.62
C GLY A 316 21.75 -0.58 18.96
N MET A 317 21.36 -1.18 20.08
CA MET A 317 21.52 -0.60 21.43
C MET A 317 22.72 -1.17 22.22
N ILE A 318 23.22 -2.35 21.86
CA ILE A 318 24.35 -3.02 22.56
C ILE A 318 25.69 -2.66 21.95
N ASP A 319 26.77 -3.04 22.64
CA ASP A 319 28.14 -2.90 22.12
C ASP A 319 28.31 -3.57 20.74
N SER A 320 29.06 -2.92 19.83
CA SER A 320 29.23 -3.37 18.45
C SER A 320 29.79 -4.79 18.33
N ASN A 321 30.78 -5.16 19.17
CA ASN A 321 31.37 -6.50 19.11
C ASN A 321 30.35 -7.57 19.53
N LYS A 322 29.55 -7.30 20.57
CA LYS A 322 28.48 -8.20 21.00
C LYS A 322 27.37 -8.28 19.94
N GLY A 323 27.08 -7.19 19.27
CA GLY A 323 26.20 -7.17 18.09
C GLY A 323 26.73 -8.07 16.98
N GLY A 324 28.04 -8.02 16.71
CA GLY A 324 28.74 -8.91 15.79
C GLY A 324 28.58 -10.40 16.14
N GLU A 325 28.78 -10.76 17.40
CA GLU A 325 28.60 -12.14 17.88
C GLU A 325 27.15 -12.65 17.72
N ILE A 326 26.16 -11.77 17.83
CA ILE A 326 24.75 -12.10 17.56
C ILE A 326 24.52 -12.31 16.07
N ILE A 327 25.10 -11.47 15.22
CA ILE A 327 25.01 -11.59 13.75
C ILE A 327 25.65 -12.92 13.31
N GLU A 328 26.82 -13.27 13.82
CA GLU A 328 27.47 -14.56 13.56
C GLU A 328 26.59 -15.74 14.01
N TYR A 329 25.96 -15.61 15.16
CA TYR A 329 25.00 -16.62 15.66
C TYR A 329 23.80 -16.79 14.72
N LEU A 330 23.24 -15.71 14.18
CA LEU A 330 22.16 -15.76 13.19
C LEU A 330 22.63 -16.39 11.89
N MET A 331 23.82 -16.07 11.40
CA MET A 331 24.41 -16.65 10.20
C MET A 331 24.57 -18.18 10.31
N ALA A 332 24.92 -18.66 11.51
CA ALA A 332 25.10 -20.08 11.78
C ALA A 332 23.80 -20.90 11.86
N GLN A 333 22.61 -20.25 11.87
CA GLN A 333 21.33 -20.95 11.90
C GLN A 333 21.00 -21.60 10.54
N ASP A 334 20.36 -22.78 10.58
CA ASP A 334 19.81 -23.40 9.37
C ASP A 334 18.60 -22.63 8.87
N GLY A 335 18.80 -21.81 7.86
CA GLY A 335 17.79 -20.94 7.26
C GLY A 335 17.15 -21.49 5.98
N GLU A 336 17.64 -22.62 5.42
CA GLU A 336 17.18 -23.11 4.09
C GLU A 336 15.66 -23.39 4.08
N ALA A 337 15.13 -23.97 5.17
CA ALA A 337 13.69 -24.24 5.30
C ALA A 337 12.81 -22.98 5.40
N TYR A 338 13.41 -21.85 5.74
CA TYR A 338 12.78 -20.56 5.98
C TYR A 338 13.29 -19.49 5.00
N GLU A 339 13.60 -19.88 3.78
CA GLU A 339 14.01 -19.00 2.68
C GLU A 339 15.22 -18.10 3.04
N PHE A 340 16.10 -18.58 3.93
CA PHE A 340 17.26 -17.85 4.44
C PHE A 340 16.94 -16.59 5.26
N GLY A 341 15.76 -16.55 5.90
CA GLY A 341 15.33 -15.42 6.74
C GLY A 341 16.32 -15.05 7.86
N ASN A 342 17.11 -16.02 8.37
CA ASN A 342 18.20 -15.77 9.29
C ASN A 342 19.29 -14.84 8.72
N LEU A 343 19.67 -15.00 7.44
CA LEU A 343 20.65 -14.15 6.77
C LEU A 343 20.09 -12.74 6.52
N PHE A 344 18.83 -12.65 6.09
CA PHE A 344 18.18 -11.35 5.90
C PHE A 344 18.08 -10.58 7.20
N LEU A 345 17.67 -11.24 8.30
CA LEU A 345 17.65 -10.60 9.61
C LEU A 345 19.06 -10.21 10.07
N ALA A 346 20.09 -11.03 9.81
CA ALA A 346 21.48 -10.69 10.10
C ALA A 346 21.94 -9.42 9.35
N GLY A 347 21.56 -9.28 8.06
CA GLY A 347 21.82 -8.08 7.27
C GLY A 347 21.12 -6.84 7.81
N ASP A 348 19.87 -6.99 8.20
CA ASP A 348 19.12 -5.93 8.85
C ASP A 348 19.72 -5.52 10.20
N CYS A 349 20.14 -6.50 11.03
CA CYS A 349 20.84 -6.24 12.28
C CYS A 349 22.18 -5.52 12.03
N LEU A 350 22.91 -5.88 10.99
CA LEU A 350 24.18 -5.23 10.64
C LEU A 350 23.98 -3.73 10.37
N SER A 351 22.86 -3.34 9.76
CA SER A 351 22.56 -1.93 9.50
C SER A 351 22.31 -1.10 10.76
N GLU A 352 21.98 -1.74 11.87
CA GLU A 352 21.78 -1.09 13.19
C GLU A 352 23.07 -0.99 14.00
N VAL A 353 24.13 -1.73 13.64
CA VAL A 353 25.39 -1.66 14.38
C VAL A 353 26.03 -0.29 14.21
N ARG A 354 26.26 0.39 15.34
CA ARG A 354 26.73 1.78 15.36
C ARG A 354 28.11 1.95 14.75
N ASN A 355 29.01 0.99 15.00
CA ASN A 355 30.40 1.03 14.57
C ASN A 355 30.79 -0.27 13.84
N ARG A 356 30.40 -0.37 12.55
CA ARG A 356 30.68 -1.54 11.71
C ARG A 356 32.17 -1.83 11.55
N TYR A 357 33.03 -0.81 11.73
CA TYR A 357 34.45 -1.00 11.64
C TYR A 357 34.99 -1.99 12.67
N GLU A 358 34.40 -2.06 13.87
CA GLU A 358 34.81 -2.99 14.93
C GLU A 358 34.48 -4.46 14.59
N ILE A 359 33.54 -4.72 13.70
CA ILE A 359 33.07 -6.05 13.29
C ILE A 359 33.32 -6.33 11.79
N GLN A 360 34.40 -5.80 11.26
CA GLN A 360 34.73 -5.90 9.81
C GLN A 360 34.81 -7.34 9.31
N SER A 361 35.27 -8.30 10.12
CA SER A 361 35.30 -9.73 9.76
C SER A 361 33.90 -10.29 9.55
N THR A 362 32.99 -10.05 10.50
CA THR A 362 31.58 -10.46 10.46
C THR A 362 30.84 -9.81 9.28
N ASP A 363 31.09 -8.51 9.05
CA ASP A 363 30.54 -7.75 7.94
C ASP A 363 30.94 -8.38 6.58
N THR A 364 32.23 -8.70 6.39
CA THR A 364 32.76 -9.32 5.18
C THR A 364 32.20 -10.74 4.99
N GLU A 365 32.11 -11.52 6.05
CA GLU A 365 31.59 -12.88 6.00
C GLU A 365 30.11 -12.90 5.61
N LEU A 366 29.29 -12.01 6.19
CA LEU A 366 27.89 -11.87 5.86
C LEU A 366 27.69 -11.44 4.40
N LEU A 367 28.49 -10.50 3.90
CA LEU A 367 28.47 -10.13 2.48
C LEU A 367 28.77 -11.35 1.58
N ASN A 368 29.73 -12.19 1.95
CA ASN A 368 30.03 -13.40 1.21
C ASN A 368 28.87 -14.41 1.25
N CYS A 369 28.21 -14.59 2.40
CA CYS A 369 27.00 -15.41 2.49
C CYS A 369 25.90 -14.92 1.52
N PHE A 370 25.68 -13.61 1.39
CA PHE A 370 24.73 -13.09 0.41
C PHE A 370 25.18 -13.28 -1.03
N LYS A 371 26.49 -13.12 -1.34
CA LYS A 371 27.02 -13.44 -2.67
C LYS A 371 26.81 -14.92 -3.02
N ASP A 372 27.03 -15.82 -2.07
CA ASP A 372 26.77 -17.26 -2.24
C ASP A 372 25.28 -17.55 -2.45
N LEU A 373 24.41 -16.87 -1.70
CA LEU A 373 22.97 -17.00 -1.85
C LEU A 373 22.48 -16.51 -3.23
N ILE A 374 23.04 -15.43 -3.77
CA ILE A 374 22.75 -14.97 -5.13
C ILE A 374 23.07 -16.05 -6.15
N HIS A 375 24.19 -16.78 -5.97
CA HIS A 375 24.62 -17.85 -6.85
C HIS A 375 24.08 -19.24 -6.48
N TYR A 376 23.23 -19.33 -5.47
CA TYR A 376 22.72 -20.60 -4.95
C TYR A 376 21.99 -21.42 -6.02
N SER A 377 22.50 -22.62 -6.29
CA SER A 377 22.06 -23.46 -7.41
C SER A 377 21.21 -24.68 -7.03
N LYS A 378 21.17 -25.06 -5.76
CA LYS A 378 20.32 -26.18 -5.28
C LYS A 378 18.86 -25.76 -5.37
N ASN A 379 18.00 -26.60 -5.99
CA ASN A 379 16.59 -26.36 -6.15
C ASN A 379 16.25 -24.96 -6.67
N ARG A 380 16.83 -24.60 -7.82
CA ARG A 380 16.72 -23.27 -8.46
C ARG A 380 15.31 -22.68 -8.50
N HIS A 381 14.28 -23.52 -8.62
CA HIS A 381 12.88 -23.08 -8.64
C HIS A 381 12.30 -22.74 -7.25
N LYS A 382 12.87 -23.29 -6.16
CA LYS A 382 12.39 -23.04 -4.80
C LYS A 382 12.93 -21.73 -4.23
N PHE A 383 14.20 -21.38 -4.53
CA PHE A 383 14.89 -20.23 -3.90
C PHE A 383 15.13 -19.06 -4.83
N HIS A 384 14.40 -18.94 -5.94
CA HIS A 384 14.54 -17.79 -6.83
C HIS A 384 14.16 -16.47 -6.14
N TYR A 385 13.19 -16.51 -5.22
CA TYR A 385 12.78 -15.37 -4.41
C TYR A 385 13.93 -14.88 -3.51
N SER A 386 14.54 -15.77 -2.73
CA SER A 386 15.66 -15.43 -1.86
C SER A 386 16.87 -14.88 -2.62
N ARG A 387 17.14 -15.37 -3.85
CA ARG A 387 18.23 -14.89 -4.70
C ARG A 387 18.09 -13.42 -5.08
N PHE A 388 16.93 -12.99 -5.57
CA PHE A 388 16.77 -11.58 -5.93
C PHE A 388 16.67 -10.68 -4.70
N GLN A 389 16.09 -11.15 -3.57
CA GLN A 389 16.16 -10.43 -2.31
C GLN A 389 17.60 -10.26 -1.81
N ALA A 390 18.46 -11.27 -2.00
CA ALA A 390 19.89 -11.14 -1.69
C ALA A 390 20.57 -10.04 -2.52
N VAL A 391 20.17 -9.86 -3.79
CA VAL A 391 20.66 -8.72 -4.60
C VAL A 391 20.24 -7.39 -3.99
N VAL A 392 18.99 -7.28 -3.54
CA VAL A 392 18.49 -6.07 -2.85
C VAL A 392 19.27 -5.85 -1.56
N ALA A 393 19.45 -6.89 -0.74
CA ALA A 393 20.20 -6.80 0.52
C ALA A 393 21.63 -6.31 0.32
N VAL A 394 22.36 -6.89 -0.68
CA VAL A 394 23.72 -6.43 -1.00
C VAL A 394 23.74 -4.97 -1.44
N ALA A 395 22.83 -4.57 -2.32
CA ALA A 395 22.73 -3.20 -2.80
C ALA A 395 22.37 -2.19 -1.70
N THR A 396 21.60 -2.63 -0.68
CA THR A 396 21.16 -1.77 0.42
C THR A 396 22.18 -1.67 1.54
N HIS A 397 22.71 -2.82 2.02
CA HIS A 397 23.58 -2.83 3.19
C HIS A 397 25.06 -2.55 2.87
N TRP A 398 25.48 -2.75 1.61
CA TRP A 398 26.85 -2.56 1.13
C TRP A 398 26.92 -1.68 -0.11
N GLN A 399 26.09 -0.64 -0.21
CA GLN A 399 26.05 0.27 -1.35
C GLN A 399 27.43 0.86 -1.67
N ASP A 400 28.18 1.27 -0.65
CA ASP A 400 29.51 1.89 -0.80
C ASP A 400 30.67 0.88 -0.89
N HIS A 401 30.37 -0.43 -0.81
CA HIS A 401 31.42 -1.45 -0.90
C HIS A 401 31.92 -1.59 -2.35
N PRO A 402 33.25 -1.67 -2.57
CA PRO A 402 33.83 -1.66 -3.92
C PRO A 402 33.35 -2.81 -4.82
N ASP A 403 32.96 -3.94 -4.25
CA ASP A 403 32.49 -5.10 -5.01
C ASP A 403 31.04 -4.99 -5.45
N THR A 404 30.20 -4.15 -4.82
CA THR A 404 28.75 -4.13 -5.03
C THR A 404 28.39 -3.67 -6.44
N LEU A 405 28.94 -2.56 -6.88
CA LEU A 405 28.67 -2.06 -8.23
C LEU A 405 29.09 -3.06 -9.33
N PRO A 406 30.34 -3.63 -9.31
CA PRO A 406 30.72 -4.66 -10.27
C PRO A 406 29.82 -5.89 -10.25
N LEU A 407 29.42 -6.35 -9.06
CA LEU A 407 28.50 -7.48 -8.91
C LEU A 407 27.13 -7.18 -9.57
N LEU A 408 26.55 -6.03 -9.28
CA LEU A 408 25.26 -5.62 -9.88
C LEU A 408 25.36 -5.50 -11.40
N GLN A 409 26.47 -4.92 -11.92
CA GLN A 409 26.70 -4.84 -13.36
C GLN A 409 26.84 -6.23 -14.02
N GLN A 410 27.53 -7.15 -13.35
CA GLN A 410 27.66 -8.53 -13.80
C GLN A 410 26.32 -9.26 -13.82
N LEU A 411 25.55 -9.16 -12.72
CA LEU A 411 24.23 -9.77 -12.61
C LEU A 411 23.27 -9.22 -13.66
N ALA A 412 23.23 -7.90 -13.87
CA ALA A 412 22.37 -7.26 -14.87
C ALA A 412 22.66 -7.76 -16.29
N ARG A 413 23.95 -8.03 -16.64
CA ARG A 413 24.34 -8.52 -17.98
C ARG A 413 24.16 -10.01 -18.17
N TYR A 414 24.50 -10.83 -17.17
CA TYR A 414 24.81 -12.24 -17.42
C TYR A 414 24.03 -13.24 -16.57
N ASP A 415 23.28 -12.83 -15.54
CA ASP A 415 22.53 -13.83 -14.76
C ASP A 415 21.50 -14.54 -15.65
N GLN A 416 21.37 -15.85 -15.46
CA GLN A 416 20.45 -16.68 -16.26
C GLN A 416 18.99 -16.39 -15.93
N TYR A 417 18.69 -15.91 -14.71
CA TYR A 417 17.35 -15.62 -14.24
C TYR A 417 17.00 -14.15 -14.51
N TRP A 418 15.94 -13.96 -15.28
CA TRP A 418 15.47 -12.62 -15.65
C TRP A 418 15.09 -11.75 -14.44
N MET A 419 14.56 -12.36 -13.34
CA MET A 419 14.22 -11.60 -12.11
C MET A 419 15.46 -11.06 -11.41
N VAL A 420 16.55 -11.85 -11.32
CA VAL A 420 17.83 -11.39 -10.74
C VAL A 420 18.39 -10.25 -11.60
N ARG A 421 18.37 -10.40 -12.93
CA ARG A 421 18.81 -9.35 -13.85
C ARG A 421 17.97 -8.07 -13.68
N ARG A 422 16.63 -8.23 -13.64
CA ARG A 422 15.71 -7.11 -13.41
C ARG A 422 16.03 -6.39 -12.11
N THR A 423 16.19 -7.13 -11.01
CA THR A 423 16.50 -6.55 -9.69
C THR A 423 17.83 -5.82 -9.72
N ALA A 424 18.86 -6.41 -10.31
CA ALA A 424 20.17 -5.76 -10.44
C ALA A 424 20.08 -4.44 -11.24
N ILE A 425 19.30 -4.41 -12.32
CA ILE A 425 19.03 -3.20 -13.11
C ILE A 425 18.34 -2.13 -12.26
N GLN A 426 17.33 -2.51 -11.48
CA GLN A 426 16.62 -1.59 -10.60
C GLN A 426 17.53 -1.03 -9.51
N GLN A 427 18.37 -1.87 -8.88
CA GLN A 427 19.31 -1.43 -7.86
C GLN A 427 20.43 -0.54 -8.43
N LEU A 428 20.90 -0.79 -9.65
CA LEU A 428 21.85 0.10 -10.34
C LEU A 428 21.23 1.49 -10.58
N ALA A 429 20.00 1.53 -11.07
CA ALA A 429 19.31 2.80 -11.35
C ALA A 429 18.97 3.57 -10.07
N LEU A 430 18.71 2.88 -8.95
CA LEU A 430 18.38 3.49 -7.67
C LEU A 430 19.61 3.96 -6.92
N GLY A 431 20.59 3.07 -6.72
CA GLY A 431 21.75 3.34 -5.85
C GLY A 431 22.95 3.96 -6.56
N TYR A 432 23.05 3.82 -7.89
CA TYR A 432 24.20 4.24 -8.68
C TYR A 432 23.82 5.07 -9.91
N LYS A 433 22.74 5.85 -9.79
CA LYS A 433 22.21 6.68 -10.87
C LYS A 433 23.26 7.59 -11.48
N ASP A 434 24.08 8.23 -10.65
CA ASP A 434 25.09 9.22 -11.07
C ASP A 434 26.45 8.60 -11.45
N HIS A 435 26.57 7.26 -11.35
CA HIS A 435 27.80 6.59 -11.77
C HIS A 435 27.90 6.56 -13.31
N PRO A 436 29.08 6.93 -13.90
CA PRO A 436 29.22 7.11 -15.34
C PRO A 436 28.92 5.86 -16.16
N ASP A 437 29.06 4.67 -15.62
CA ASP A 437 28.79 3.42 -16.33
C ASP A 437 27.32 2.99 -16.30
N THR A 438 26.48 3.54 -15.40
CA THR A 438 25.10 3.07 -15.22
C THR A 438 24.24 3.42 -16.42
N LEU A 439 24.25 4.67 -16.86
CA LEU A 439 23.45 5.08 -18.01
C LEU A 439 23.82 4.32 -19.30
N PRO A 440 25.10 4.20 -19.70
CA PRO A 440 25.49 3.41 -20.87
C PRO A 440 25.06 1.94 -20.77
N LEU A 441 25.15 1.34 -19.59
CA LEU A 441 24.71 -0.03 -19.37
C LEU A 441 23.19 -0.16 -19.58
N LEU A 442 22.38 0.73 -19.01
CA LEU A 442 20.94 0.72 -19.19
C LEU A 442 20.55 0.89 -20.66
N GLN A 443 21.21 1.78 -21.40
CA GLN A 443 21.01 1.97 -22.84
C GLN A 443 21.34 0.71 -23.64
N GLN A 444 22.44 0.03 -23.30
CA GLN A 444 22.81 -1.24 -23.91
C GLN A 444 21.75 -2.32 -23.65
N LEU A 445 21.33 -2.48 -22.39
CA LEU A 445 20.34 -3.49 -21.99
C LEU A 445 18.97 -3.22 -22.60
N ALA A 446 18.60 -1.96 -22.79
CA ALA A 446 17.37 -1.56 -23.45
C ALA A 446 17.32 -1.95 -24.95
N SER A 447 18.48 -2.09 -25.58
CA SER A 447 18.59 -2.30 -27.04
C SER A 447 18.85 -3.76 -27.44
N PHE A 448 19.60 -4.53 -26.66
CA PHE A 448 20.22 -5.78 -27.11
C PHE A 448 20.02 -6.99 -26.18
N ASP A 449 18.93 -7.06 -25.43
CA ASP A 449 18.70 -8.13 -24.47
C ASP A 449 17.34 -8.84 -24.65
N LYS A 450 17.00 -9.74 -23.70
CA LYS A 450 15.69 -10.38 -23.64
C LYS A 450 14.60 -9.33 -23.34
N GLU A 451 13.37 -9.59 -23.74
CA GLU A 451 12.24 -8.64 -23.63
C GLU A 451 12.00 -8.12 -22.22
N ASP A 452 12.09 -8.98 -21.19
CA ASP A 452 11.88 -8.56 -19.79
C ASP A 452 12.98 -7.59 -19.32
N VAL A 453 14.22 -7.81 -19.76
CA VAL A 453 15.37 -6.97 -19.45
C VAL A 453 15.26 -5.64 -20.19
N ARG A 454 14.94 -5.67 -21.50
CA ARG A 454 14.72 -4.44 -22.28
C ARG A 454 13.60 -3.59 -21.65
N ARG A 455 12.48 -4.23 -21.29
CA ARG A 455 11.34 -3.54 -20.64
C ARG A 455 11.78 -2.87 -19.35
N THR A 456 12.52 -3.57 -18.48
CA THR A 456 13.01 -2.99 -17.23
C THR A 456 13.99 -1.86 -17.48
N ALA A 457 14.90 -2.01 -18.43
CA ALA A 457 15.90 -0.98 -18.75
C ALA A 457 15.25 0.31 -19.24
N ILE A 458 14.26 0.24 -20.15
CA ILE A 458 13.52 1.44 -20.60
C ILE A 458 12.69 2.07 -19.47
N GLU A 459 12.16 1.28 -18.55
CA GLU A 459 11.49 1.80 -17.34
C GLU A 459 12.44 2.62 -16.49
N GLN A 460 13.62 2.08 -16.20
CA GLN A 460 14.61 2.77 -15.38
C GLN A 460 15.19 4.01 -16.09
N LEU A 461 15.39 3.96 -17.40
CA LEU A 461 15.79 5.12 -18.20
C LEU A 461 14.72 6.23 -18.13
N ALA A 462 13.44 5.90 -18.28
CA ALA A 462 12.36 6.86 -18.23
C ALA A 462 12.17 7.50 -16.84
N GLN A 463 12.39 6.74 -15.75
CA GLN A 463 12.27 7.22 -14.39
C GLN A 463 13.49 8.01 -13.91
N GLY A 464 14.69 7.48 -14.17
CA GLY A 464 15.91 8.04 -13.63
C GLY A 464 16.59 9.07 -14.53
N TYR A 465 16.39 8.99 -15.86
CA TYR A 465 17.13 9.77 -16.87
C TYR A 465 16.17 10.41 -17.90
N GLN A 466 15.02 10.90 -17.43
CA GLN A 466 13.97 11.46 -18.29
C GLN A 466 14.50 12.62 -19.15
N ASP A 467 15.33 13.50 -18.59
CA ASP A 467 15.89 14.67 -19.28
C ASP A 467 17.08 14.36 -20.20
N HIS A 468 17.56 13.11 -20.18
CA HIS A 468 18.66 12.74 -21.03
C HIS A 468 18.21 12.59 -22.48
N ARG A 469 18.86 13.29 -23.41
CA ARG A 469 18.49 13.37 -24.84
C ARG A 469 18.24 12.03 -25.53
N ASP A 470 19.02 11.00 -25.14
CA ASP A 470 18.95 9.68 -25.78
C ASP A 470 17.80 8.82 -25.22
N THR A 471 17.26 9.11 -24.03
CA THR A 471 16.17 8.36 -23.42
C THR A 471 14.91 8.44 -24.27
N LEU A 472 14.53 9.64 -24.67
CA LEU A 472 13.36 9.82 -25.56
C LEU A 472 13.54 9.07 -26.88
N ALA A 473 14.72 9.16 -27.51
CA ALA A 473 15.00 8.46 -28.77
C ALA A 473 14.91 6.94 -28.62
N LEU A 474 15.42 6.38 -27.53
CA LEU A 474 15.32 4.93 -27.22
C LEU A 474 13.88 4.49 -26.97
N LEU A 475 13.07 5.28 -26.25
CA LEU A 475 11.66 4.99 -26.02
C LEU A 475 10.89 5.02 -27.34
N GLN A 476 11.12 6.02 -28.22
CA GLN A 476 10.51 6.11 -29.55
C GLN A 476 10.92 4.93 -30.44
N GLN A 477 12.19 4.54 -30.41
CA GLN A 477 12.68 3.37 -31.13
C GLN A 477 12.03 2.08 -30.62
N SER A 478 11.97 1.89 -29.30
CA SER A 478 11.35 0.73 -28.66
C SER A 478 9.86 0.65 -29.01
N ALA A 479 9.13 1.75 -28.94
CA ALA A 479 7.70 1.79 -29.25
C ALA A 479 7.39 1.43 -30.71
N ARG A 480 8.28 1.80 -31.65
CA ARG A 480 8.07 1.55 -33.09
C ARG A 480 8.57 0.19 -33.55
N PHE A 481 9.73 -0.25 -33.07
CA PHE A 481 10.50 -1.29 -33.74
C PHE A 481 10.85 -2.49 -32.84
N ASP A 482 10.56 -2.45 -31.54
CA ASP A 482 10.85 -3.64 -30.71
C ASP A 482 10.07 -4.85 -31.20
N GLN A 483 10.76 -5.98 -31.27
CA GLN A 483 10.17 -7.24 -31.75
C GLN A 483 9.01 -7.71 -30.86
N HIS A 484 9.12 -7.47 -29.54
CA HIS A 484 8.17 -7.95 -28.55
C HIS A 484 7.12 -6.89 -28.22
N SER A 485 5.84 -7.26 -28.31
CA SER A 485 4.72 -6.33 -28.10
C SER A 485 4.68 -5.74 -26.71
N LEU A 486 5.08 -6.49 -25.65
CA LEU A 486 5.10 -5.96 -24.28
C LEU A 486 6.11 -4.82 -24.10
N VAL A 487 7.24 -4.87 -24.81
CA VAL A 487 8.22 -3.76 -24.79
C VAL A 487 7.64 -2.55 -25.50
N ARG A 488 7.00 -2.74 -26.68
CA ARG A 488 6.31 -1.65 -27.39
C ARG A 488 5.21 -1.01 -26.55
N CYS A 489 4.35 -1.82 -25.91
CA CYS A 489 3.32 -1.33 -24.99
C CYS A 489 3.90 -0.48 -23.86
N ARG A 490 4.96 -0.99 -23.22
CA ARG A 490 5.59 -0.25 -22.13
C ARG A 490 6.21 1.07 -22.57
N ALA A 491 6.90 1.07 -23.71
CA ALA A 491 7.47 2.28 -24.27
C ALA A 491 6.38 3.34 -24.63
N ILE A 492 5.23 2.90 -25.16
CA ILE A 492 4.06 3.77 -25.42
C ILE A 492 3.55 4.41 -24.14
N ILE A 493 3.39 3.62 -23.05
CA ILE A 493 2.94 4.13 -21.75
C ILE A 493 3.94 5.17 -21.21
N LEU A 494 5.24 4.87 -21.25
CA LEU A 494 6.28 5.77 -20.76
C LEU A 494 6.36 7.07 -21.55
N LEU A 495 6.16 6.99 -22.88
CA LEU A 495 6.11 8.18 -23.74
C LEU A 495 4.88 9.06 -23.41
N ALA A 496 3.72 8.45 -23.21
CA ALA A 496 2.50 9.17 -22.88
C ALA A 496 2.56 9.85 -21.51
N LEU A 497 3.21 9.21 -20.51
CA LEU A 497 3.35 9.74 -19.17
C LEU A 497 4.46 10.80 -19.06
N GLY A 498 5.64 10.50 -19.57
CA GLY A 498 6.82 11.33 -19.35
C GLY A 498 7.10 12.37 -20.45
N TYR A 499 6.56 12.19 -21.67
CA TYR A 499 6.87 13.00 -22.84
C TYR A 499 5.63 13.42 -23.62
N LYS A 500 4.50 13.64 -22.91
CA LYS A 500 3.22 14.02 -23.50
C LYS A 500 3.31 15.23 -24.42
N ASP A 501 4.06 16.24 -24.01
CA ASP A 501 4.17 17.52 -24.75
C ASP A 501 5.20 17.50 -25.89
N HIS A 502 5.92 16.38 -26.06
CA HIS A 502 6.85 16.26 -27.18
C HIS A 502 6.10 16.04 -28.49
N ARG A 503 6.42 16.86 -29.51
CA ARG A 503 5.72 16.94 -30.80
C ARG A 503 5.49 15.59 -31.50
N ASP A 504 6.41 14.63 -31.34
CA ASP A 504 6.36 13.36 -32.07
C ASP A 504 5.60 12.27 -31.28
N THR A 505 5.33 12.47 -29.99
CA THR A 505 4.68 11.47 -29.14
C THR A 505 3.26 11.18 -29.59
N LEU A 506 2.46 12.22 -29.80
CA LEU A 506 1.08 12.05 -30.26
C LEU A 506 1.02 11.30 -31.59
N ALA A 507 1.84 11.70 -32.57
CA ALA A 507 1.88 11.06 -33.89
C ALA A 507 2.29 9.56 -33.80
N LEU A 508 3.22 9.24 -32.92
CA LEU A 508 3.67 7.86 -32.67
C LEU A 508 2.53 7.02 -32.06
N LEU A 509 1.82 7.53 -31.04
CA LEU A 509 0.69 6.85 -30.43
C LEU A 509 -0.43 6.61 -31.44
N GLN A 510 -0.76 7.63 -32.26
CA GLN A 510 -1.77 7.51 -33.33
C GLN A 510 -1.36 6.46 -34.37
N GLN A 511 -0.10 6.42 -34.77
CA GLN A 511 0.41 5.40 -35.68
C GLN A 511 0.32 4.00 -35.09
N SER A 512 0.73 3.84 -33.81
CA SER A 512 0.67 2.56 -33.12
C SER A 512 -0.77 2.06 -32.99
N ALA A 513 -1.72 2.93 -32.65
CA ALA A 513 -3.14 2.60 -32.54
C ALA A 513 -3.76 2.15 -33.88
N ARG A 514 -3.32 2.75 -35.00
CA ARG A 514 -3.86 2.41 -36.32
C ARG A 514 -3.26 1.15 -36.92
N SER A 515 -1.98 0.92 -36.75
CA SER A 515 -1.25 0.01 -37.64
C SER A 515 -0.31 -0.99 -36.97
N ASP A 516 -0.18 -1.00 -35.63
CA ASP A 516 0.64 -2.05 -35.01
C ASP A 516 0.04 -3.44 -35.29
N LYS A 517 0.93 -4.39 -35.57
CA LYS A 517 0.54 -5.78 -35.86
C LYS A 517 -0.13 -6.49 -34.67
N ASP A 518 0.26 -6.15 -33.45
CA ASP A 518 -0.23 -6.76 -32.20
C ASP A 518 -1.40 -5.96 -31.64
N SER A 519 -2.50 -6.63 -31.33
CA SER A 519 -3.72 -6.00 -30.81
C SER A 519 -3.50 -5.37 -29.43
N ARG A 520 -2.63 -5.92 -28.59
CA ARG A 520 -2.28 -5.34 -27.27
C ARG A 520 -1.65 -3.97 -27.42
N VAL A 521 -0.78 -3.78 -28.41
CA VAL A 521 -0.13 -2.48 -28.68
C VAL A 521 -1.15 -1.47 -29.18
N ARG A 522 -2.04 -1.86 -30.12
CA ARG A 522 -3.11 -0.97 -30.60
C ARG A 522 -4.03 -0.54 -29.45
N ARG A 523 -4.42 -1.51 -28.59
CA ARG A 523 -5.23 -1.25 -27.40
C ARG A 523 -4.56 -0.27 -26.45
N THR A 524 -3.31 -0.55 -26.04
CA THR A 524 -2.54 0.33 -25.15
C THR A 524 -2.40 1.75 -25.74
N ALA A 525 -2.16 1.86 -27.04
CA ALA A 525 -2.06 3.17 -27.69
C ALA A 525 -3.39 3.95 -27.67
N LEU A 526 -4.53 3.27 -27.86
CA LEU A 526 -5.86 3.89 -27.73
C LEU A 526 -6.15 4.36 -26.32
N GLU A 527 -5.83 3.53 -25.31
CA GLU A 527 -5.95 3.87 -23.88
C GLU A 527 -5.13 5.13 -23.55
N GLN A 528 -3.87 5.15 -23.96
CA GLN A 528 -3.00 6.30 -23.72
C GLN A 528 -3.42 7.56 -24.48
N LEU A 529 -3.92 7.44 -25.69
CA LEU A 529 -4.50 8.56 -26.44
C LEU A 529 -5.73 9.13 -25.73
N ALA A 530 -6.64 8.28 -25.26
CA ALA A 530 -7.84 8.71 -24.56
C ALA A 530 -7.53 9.39 -23.21
N GLN A 531 -6.51 8.89 -22.48
CA GLN A 531 -6.12 9.46 -21.19
C GLN A 531 -5.29 10.74 -21.29
N ALA A 532 -4.28 10.75 -22.18
CA ALA A 532 -3.33 11.84 -22.26
C ALA A 532 -3.72 12.93 -23.27
N TYR A 533 -4.50 12.61 -24.29
CA TYR A 533 -4.86 13.51 -25.41
C TYR A 533 -6.36 13.50 -25.68
N GLN A 534 -7.19 13.47 -24.65
CA GLN A 534 -8.66 13.41 -24.75
C GLN A 534 -9.22 14.55 -25.60
N ASP A 535 -8.71 15.78 -25.43
CA ASP A 535 -9.20 16.97 -26.12
C ASP A 535 -8.70 17.10 -27.57
N HIS A 536 -7.81 16.20 -28.01
CA HIS A 536 -7.30 16.29 -29.38
C HIS A 536 -8.29 15.69 -30.37
N ARG A 537 -8.69 16.46 -31.36
CA ARG A 537 -9.73 16.11 -32.37
C ARG A 537 -9.54 14.73 -33.02
N ASP A 538 -8.28 14.37 -33.31
CA ASP A 538 -7.98 13.11 -33.99
C ASP A 538 -8.09 11.89 -33.07
N THR A 539 -8.04 12.06 -31.74
CA THR A 539 -8.21 10.98 -30.76
C THR A 539 -9.63 10.42 -30.85
N LEU A 540 -10.63 11.29 -30.83
CA LEU A 540 -12.03 10.87 -30.99
C LEU A 540 -12.25 10.13 -32.31
N ALA A 541 -11.77 10.68 -33.41
CA ALA A 541 -11.92 10.05 -34.73
C ALA A 541 -11.27 8.67 -34.80
N LEU A 542 -10.12 8.51 -34.17
CA LEU A 542 -9.41 7.23 -34.11
C LEU A 542 -10.13 6.20 -33.25
N LEU A 543 -10.66 6.59 -32.08
CA LEU A 543 -11.49 5.74 -31.24
C LEU A 543 -12.75 5.28 -31.99
N GLN A 544 -13.45 6.19 -32.68
CA GLN A 544 -14.63 5.88 -33.49
C GLN A 544 -14.30 4.89 -34.62
N GLN A 545 -13.17 5.10 -35.31
CA GLN A 545 -12.70 4.19 -36.36
C GLN A 545 -12.37 2.81 -35.79
N SER A 546 -11.63 2.76 -34.66
CA SER A 546 -11.21 1.51 -34.05
C SER A 546 -12.41 0.71 -33.53
N ALA A 547 -13.40 1.38 -32.91
CA ALA A 547 -14.62 0.75 -32.43
C ALA A 547 -15.43 0.06 -33.55
N ARG A 548 -15.46 0.67 -34.75
CA ARG A 548 -16.22 0.13 -35.89
C ARG A 548 -15.46 -0.94 -36.70
N SER A 549 -14.14 -0.81 -36.84
CA SER A 549 -13.42 -1.52 -37.88
C SER A 549 -12.16 -2.27 -37.47
N ASP A 550 -11.70 -2.21 -36.20
CA ASP A 550 -10.54 -3.03 -35.85
C ASP A 550 -10.89 -4.52 -35.92
N LYS A 551 -9.96 -5.29 -36.50
CA LYS A 551 -10.13 -6.74 -36.68
C LYS A 551 -10.24 -7.51 -35.38
N ASN A 552 -9.61 -7.03 -34.30
CA ASN A 552 -9.58 -7.68 -32.99
C ASN A 552 -10.67 -7.11 -32.08
N SER A 553 -11.47 -8.00 -31.46
CA SER A 553 -12.59 -7.59 -30.60
C SER A 553 -12.13 -6.84 -29.33
N SER A 554 -10.98 -7.22 -28.74
CA SER A 554 -10.46 -6.52 -27.57
C SER A 554 -10.07 -5.06 -27.85
N VAL A 555 -9.62 -4.76 -29.08
CA VAL A 555 -9.33 -3.37 -29.49
C VAL A 555 -10.62 -2.58 -29.69
N ARG A 556 -11.63 -3.20 -30.37
CA ARG A 556 -12.95 -2.58 -30.50
C ARG A 556 -13.59 -2.32 -29.15
N LEU A 557 -13.47 -3.28 -28.21
CA LEU A 557 -13.96 -3.16 -26.84
C LEU A 557 -13.36 -1.96 -26.12
N THR A 558 -12.02 -1.88 -26.08
CA THR A 558 -11.33 -0.73 -25.46
C THR A 558 -11.76 0.59 -26.09
N ALA A 559 -11.90 0.66 -27.41
CA ALA A 559 -12.35 1.86 -28.07
C ALA A 559 -13.78 2.28 -27.64
N ILE A 560 -14.69 1.30 -27.47
CA ILE A 560 -16.05 1.52 -26.96
C ILE A 560 -16.04 2.02 -25.52
N GLU A 561 -15.23 1.41 -24.65
CA GLU A 561 -15.09 1.83 -23.26
C GLU A 561 -14.55 3.26 -23.14
N GLN A 562 -13.51 3.59 -23.92
CA GLN A 562 -12.94 4.93 -23.91
C GLN A 562 -13.90 5.99 -24.50
N LEU A 563 -14.69 5.64 -25.52
CA LEU A 563 -15.74 6.51 -26.06
C LEU A 563 -16.83 6.78 -25.02
N ALA A 564 -17.31 5.74 -24.32
CA ALA A 564 -18.36 5.85 -23.31
C ALA A 564 -17.92 6.67 -22.10
N GLN A 565 -16.64 6.55 -21.68
CA GLN A 565 -16.09 7.24 -20.52
C GLN A 565 -15.69 8.68 -20.80
N GLY A 566 -15.03 8.91 -21.93
CA GLY A 566 -14.41 10.20 -22.24
C GLY A 566 -15.21 11.11 -23.18
N TYR A 567 -16.17 10.55 -23.96
CA TYR A 567 -16.88 11.27 -25.03
C TYR A 567 -18.39 11.00 -25.02
N GLN A 568 -18.98 10.86 -23.85
CA GLN A 568 -20.40 10.53 -23.66
C GLN A 568 -21.32 11.53 -24.34
N ASP A 569 -20.98 12.82 -24.33
CA ASP A 569 -21.81 13.89 -24.89
C ASP A 569 -21.71 14.03 -26.43
N HIS A 570 -20.78 13.29 -27.05
CA HIS A 570 -20.63 13.37 -28.51
C HIS A 570 -21.71 12.53 -29.20
N PRO A 571 -22.45 13.08 -30.19
CA PRO A 571 -23.61 12.43 -30.82
C PRO A 571 -23.28 11.08 -31.45
N ASP A 572 -22.10 10.95 -32.07
CA ASP A 572 -21.67 9.70 -32.71
C ASP A 572 -21.35 8.59 -31.73
N THR A 573 -20.97 8.90 -30.46
CA THR A 573 -20.66 7.89 -29.43
C THR A 573 -21.86 7.00 -29.16
N LEU A 574 -23.03 7.61 -28.96
CA LEU A 574 -24.27 6.87 -28.75
C LEU A 574 -24.58 5.96 -29.96
N ALA A 575 -24.46 6.48 -31.16
CA ALA A 575 -24.71 5.71 -32.39
C ALA A 575 -23.78 4.49 -32.51
N ILE A 576 -22.48 4.65 -32.22
CA ILE A 576 -21.49 3.57 -32.26
C ILE A 576 -21.79 2.50 -31.24
N LEU A 577 -22.10 2.87 -30.00
CA LEU A 577 -22.44 1.91 -28.96
C LEU A 577 -23.71 1.11 -29.33
N GLN A 578 -24.73 1.80 -29.82
CA GLN A 578 -25.96 1.13 -30.29
C GLN A 578 -25.72 0.19 -31.48
N GLU A 579 -24.84 0.58 -32.43
CA GLU A 579 -24.43 -0.27 -33.52
C GLU A 579 -23.68 -1.50 -33.05
N SER A 580 -22.74 -1.33 -32.12
CA SER A 580 -21.97 -2.41 -31.52
C SER A 580 -22.88 -3.43 -30.82
N VAL A 581 -23.87 -2.99 -30.06
CA VAL A 581 -24.89 -3.88 -29.43
C VAL A 581 -25.67 -4.66 -30.47
N ARG A 582 -25.96 -4.09 -31.63
CA ARG A 582 -26.80 -4.70 -32.66
C ARG A 582 -26.05 -5.69 -33.54
N SER A 583 -24.80 -5.37 -33.89
CA SER A 583 -24.16 -5.99 -35.05
C SER A 583 -22.75 -6.53 -34.79
N ASP A 584 -22.12 -6.29 -33.65
CA ASP A 584 -20.79 -6.85 -33.41
C ASP A 584 -20.84 -8.38 -33.31
N LYS A 585 -19.85 -9.03 -33.88
CA LYS A 585 -19.75 -10.50 -33.91
C LYS A 585 -19.45 -11.08 -32.55
N ASP A 586 -18.72 -10.35 -31.70
CA ASP A 586 -18.28 -10.75 -30.39
C ASP A 586 -19.39 -10.54 -29.34
N SER A 587 -19.77 -11.62 -28.62
CA SER A 587 -20.84 -11.55 -27.62
C SER A 587 -20.46 -10.77 -26.39
N TRP A 588 -19.18 -10.83 -25.99
CA TRP A 588 -18.68 -10.08 -24.84
C TRP A 588 -18.66 -8.58 -25.14
N LEU A 589 -18.22 -8.20 -26.33
CA LEU A 589 -18.26 -6.80 -26.76
C LEU A 589 -19.71 -6.27 -26.79
N ARG A 590 -20.67 -7.04 -27.31
CA ARG A 590 -22.09 -6.64 -27.25
C ARG A 590 -22.55 -6.45 -25.80
N SER A 591 -22.14 -7.35 -24.88
CA SER A 591 -22.47 -7.26 -23.46
C SER A 591 -21.90 -6.00 -22.81
N THR A 592 -20.62 -5.73 -23.02
CA THR A 592 -19.97 -4.51 -22.51
C THR A 592 -20.60 -3.25 -23.10
N ALA A 593 -20.91 -3.24 -24.39
CA ALA A 593 -21.59 -2.09 -24.99
C ALA A 593 -22.99 -1.84 -24.37
N ILE A 594 -23.73 -2.90 -23.97
CA ILE A 594 -24.98 -2.77 -23.24
C ILE A 594 -24.74 -2.16 -21.85
N GLU A 595 -23.71 -2.65 -21.13
CA GLU A 595 -23.38 -2.12 -19.81
C GLU A 595 -23.00 -0.64 -19.86
N GLN A 596 -22.15 -0.26 -20.82
CA GLN A 596 -21.74 1.14 -21.02
C GLN A 596 -22.94 2.03 -21.38
N LEU A 597 -23.83 1.59 -22.28
CA LEU A 597 -25.06 2.31 -22.59
C LEU A 597 -25.96 2.48 -21.36
N ALA A 598 -26.15 1.40 -20.59
CA ALA A 598 -26.97 1.43 -19.39
C ALA A 598 -26.38 2.32 -18.30
N GLN A 599 -25.06 2.33 -18.15
CA GLN A 599 -24.38 3.17 -17.15
C GLN A 599 -24.46 4.65 -17.53
N ALA A 600 -24.20 4.99 -18.78
CA ALA A 600 -24.05 6.37 -19.21
C ALA A 600 -25.38 7.07 -19.54
N TRP A 601 -26.42 6.33 -19.99
CA TRP A 601 -27.70 6.89 -20.49
C TRP A 601 -28.95 6.33 -19.79
N HIS A 602 -28.84 5.78 -18.56
CA HIS A 602 -29.98 5.17 -17.84
C HIS A 602 -31.15 6.15 -17.60
N ASP A 603 -30.91 7.45 -17.57
CA ASP A 603 -31.94 8.47 -17.40
C ASP A 603 -32.69 8.79 -18.70
N GLN A 604 -32.28 8.23 -19.83
CA GLN A 604 -32.89 8.51 -21.12
C GLN A 604 -34.10 7.60 -21.41
N PRO A 605 -35.27 8.15 -21.78
CA PRO A 605 -36.49 7.36 -21.95
C PRO A 605 -36.38 6.25 -23.00
N TRP A 606 -35.60 6.45 -24.06
CA TRP A 606 -35.43 5.48 -25.15
C TRP A 606 -34.68 4.21 -24.72
N LEU A 607 -33.85 4.26 -23.67
CA LEU A 607 -32.99 3.14 -23.29
C LEU A 607 -33.79 1.94 -22.77
N TRP A 608 -34.88 2.19 -22.06
CA TRP A 608 -35.78 1.12 -21.63
C TRP A 608 -36.26 0.26 -22.81
N GLU A 609 -36.81 0.89 -23.84
CA GLU A 609 -37.30 0.18 -25.03
C GLU A 609 -36.16 -0.53 -25.76
N PHE A 610 -35.01 0.12 -25.88
CA PHE A 610 -33.83 -0.47 -26.50
C PHE A 610 -33.37 -1.74 -25.78
N LEU A 611 -33.29 -1.74 -24.46
CA LEU A 611 -32.91 -2.91 -23.67
C LEU A 611 -33.96 -4.02 -23.77
N CYS A 612 -35.24 -3.70 -23.75
CA CYS A 612 -36.32 -4.68 -23.93
C CYS A 612 -36.22 -5.41 -25.28
N VAL A 613 -35.91 -4.69 -26.36
CA VAL A 613 -35.68 -5.29 -27.69
C VAL A 613 -34.46 -6.21 -27.65
N ARG A 614 -33.40 -5.86 -26.92
CA ARG A 614 -32.19 -6.72 -26.81
C ARG A 614 -32.46 -7.97 -25.99
N VAL A 615 -33.23 -7.91 -24.90
CA VAL A 615 -33.65 -9.08 -24.12
C VAL A 615 -34.49 -10.03 -24.98
N ALA A 616 -35.31 -9.48 -25.89
CA ALA A 616 -36.19 -10.26 -26.77
C ALA A 616 -35.51 -10.82 -28.01
N ALA A 617 -34.36 -10.29 -28.43
CA ALA A 617 -33.63 -10.70 -29.61
C ALA A 617 -33.29 -12.22 -29.53
N LEU A 618 -33.69 -12.96 -30.57
CA LEU A 618 -33.30 -14.37 -30.69
C LEU A 618 -31.79 -14.45 -30.88
N SER A 619 -31.14 -15.45 -30.27
CA SER A 619 -29.71 -15.69 -30.42
C SER A 619 -29.43 -16.22 -31.83
N GLU A 620 -29.37 -15.34 -32.80
CA GLU A 620 -28.79 -15.66 -34.09
C GLU A 620 -27.28 -15.59 -33.94
N HIS A 621 -26.66 -16.74 -34.13
CA HIS A 621 -25.24 -17.08 -34.24
C HIS A 621 -24.57 -17.68 -32.98
N ARG A 622 -24.57 -19.01 -32.94
CA ARG A 622 -23.42 -19.77 -32.48
C ARG A 622 -22.28 -19.50 -33.49
N ILE A 623 -21.37 -18.61 -33.15
CA ILE A 623 -20.15 -18.43 -33.93
C ILE A 623 -19.17 -19.49 -33.49
N LEU A 624 -18.71 -20.28 -34.45
CA LEU A 624 -17.59 -21.19 -34.37
C LEU A 624 -16.34 -20.40 -33.95
N HIS A 625 -15.81 -20.72 -32.79
CA HIS A 625 -14.53 -20.21 -32.34
C HIS A 625 -13.40 -20.68 -33.28
N ASP A 626 -12.46 -19.78 -33.60
CA ASP A 626 -11.17 -20.12 -34.15
C ASP A 626 -10.37 -20.85 -33.06
N PRO A 627 -9.95 -22.14 -33.27
CA PRO A 627 -9.25 -22.93 -32.26
C PRO A 627 -7.86 -22.40 -31.89
N PHE A 628 -7.34 -21.39 -32.58
CA PHE A 628 -5.95 -20.90 -32.44
C PHE A 628 -5.79 -19.58 -31.64
N GLU A 629 -6.88 -18.92 -31.23
CA GLU A 629 -6.83 -17.74 -30.36
C GLU A 629 -7.25 -18.07 -28.91
N ARG A 630 -6.69 -19.08 -28.31
CA ARG A 630 -6.88 -19.37 -26.87
C ARG A 630 -5.85 -18.60 -26.04
N ASP A 631 -6.22 -17.44 -25.50
CA ASP A 631 -5.67 -16.98 -24.22
C ASP A 631 -6.37 -17.77 -23.09
N GLN A 632 -5.59 -18.28 -22.13
CA GLN A 632 -5.95 -19.33 -21.17
C GLN A 632 -6.83 -18.85 -20.00
N ASP A 633 -7.91 -18.12 -20.24
CA ASP A 633 -8.89 -17.79 -19.20
C ASP A 633 -10.26 -18.37 -19.56
N GLU A 634 -10.53 -19.58 -19.08
CA GLU A 634 -11.72 -20.39 -19.37
C GLU A 634 -13.07 -19.81 -18.93
N ASP A 635 -13.11 -18.70 -18.21
CA ASP A 635 -14.34 -18.11 -17.66
C ASP A 635 -15.02 -17.03 -18.54
N TYR A 636 -14.39 -16.58 -19.63
CA TYR A 636 -14.91 -15.51 -20.48
C TYR A 636 -15.88 -15.93 -21.58
N ASP A 637 -16.02 -17.22 -21.85
CA ASP A 637 -16.72 -17.75 -23.03
C ASP A 637 -18.26 -17.82 -22.92
N ASN A 638 -18.88 -17.35 -21.82
CA ASN A 638 -20.31 -17.58 -21.55
C ASN A 638 -21.16 -16.35 -21.25
N VAL A 639 -20.73 -15.14 -21.59
CA VAL A 639 -21.53 -13.95 -21.33
C VAL A 639 -22.65 -13.81 -22.37
N ASN A 640 -23.91 -13.93 -21.92
CA ASN A 640 -25.09 -13.78 -22.77
C ASN A 640 -25.54 -12.30 -22.79
N PRO A 641 -25.42 -11.59 -23.92
CA PRO A 641 -25.83 -10.17 -24.01
C PRO A 641 -27.29 -9.92 -23.63
N ARG A 642 -28.17 -10.90 -23.84
CA ARG A 642 -29.58 -10.82 -23.42
C ARG A 642 -29.73 -10.83 -21.90
N GLN A 643 -28.92 -11.63 -21.22
CA GLN A 643 -28.89 -11.64 -19.76
C GLN A 643 -28.36 -10.32 -19.19
N VAL A 644 -27.31 -9.78 -19.80
CA VAL A 644 -26.74 -8.48 -19.41
C VAL A 644 -27.78 -7.35 -19.62
N ALA A 645 -28.52 -7.36 -20.74
CA ALA A 645 -29.60 -6.40 -20.94
C ALA A 645 -30.71 -6.54 -19.88
N LEU A 646 -31.06 -7.77 -19.47
CA LEU A 646 -32.03 -8.00 -18.42
C LEU A 646 -31.50 -7.55 -17.06
N GLN A 647 -30.21 -7.78 -16.78
CA GLN A 647 -29.54 -7.28 -15.57
C GLN A 647 -29.56 -5.75 -15.51
N ALA A 648 -29.26 -5.08 -16.62
CA ALA A 648 -29.31 -3.63 -16.73
C ALA A 648 -30.72 -3.08 -16.45
N ILE A 649 -31.76 -3.72 -17.01
CA ILE A 649 -33.15 -3.38 -16.73
C ILE A 649 -33.45 -3.50 -15.23
N LEU A 650 -33.06 -4.61 -14.59
CA LEU A 650 -33.30 -4.84 -13.18
C LEU A 650 -32.52 -3.86 -12.27
N LYS A 651 -31.36 -3.41 -12.71
CA LYS A 651 -30.53 -2.47 -11.96
C LYS A 651 -31.04 -1.02 -12.04
N TYR A 652 -31.38 -0.57 -13.25
CA TYR A 652 -31.69 0.85 -13.49
C TYR A 652 -33.19 1.15 -13.54
N TYR A 653 -34.02 0.13 -13.82
CA TYR A 653 -35.49 0.27 -13.95
C TYR A 653 -36.26 -0.72 -13.08
N PRO A 654 -35.91 -0.92 -11.80
CA PRO A 654 -36.54 -1.95 -10.96
C PRO A 654 -38.04 -1.68 -10.74
N ASN A 655 -38.44 -0.41 -10.72
CA ASN A 655 -39.82 0.04 -10.44
C ASN A 655 -40.63 0.37 -11.72
N HIS A 656 -40.10 0.12 -12.91
CA HIS A 656 -40.86 0.35 -14.12
C HIS A 656 -42.02 -0.62 -14.26
N SER A 657 -43.18 -0.13 -14.67
CA SER A 657 -44.46 -0.91 -14.68
C SER A 657 -44.37 -2.24 -15.45
N GLN A 658 -43.52 -2.33 -16.44
CA GLN A 658 -43.36 -3.51 -17.29
C GLN A 658 -42.18 -4.44 -16.87
N THR A 659 -41.32 -4.05 -15.93
CA THR A 659 -40.18 -4.87 -15.52
C THR A 659 -40.57 -6.24 -15.05
N ARG A 660 -41.58 -6.31 -14.17
CA ARG A 660 -42.07 -7.58 -13.62
C ARG A 660 -42.70 -8.48 -14.68
N SER A 661 -43.48 -7.90 -15.61
CA SER A 661 -44.09 -8.66 -16.71
C SER A 661 -43.09 -9.20 -17.70
N LEU A 662 -42.05 -8.43 -18.02
CA LEU A 662 -40.92 -8.85 -18.85
C LEU A 662 -40.16 -10.00 -18.20
N LEU A 663 -39.85 -9.88 -16.91
CA LEU A 663 -39.14 -10.91 -16.14
C LEU A 663 -39.92 -12.20 -16.08
N LYS A 664 -41.22 -12.13 -15.84
CA LYS A 664 -42.13 -13.29 -15.83
C LYS A 664 -42.16 -13.97 -17.20
N ASN A 665 -42.27 -13.20 -18.26
CA ASN A 665 -42.32 -13.74 -19.63
C ASN A 665 -40.98 -14.46 -19.98
N ARG A 666 -39.81 -13.92 -19.58
CA ARG A 666 -38.53 -14.57 -19.79
C ARG A 666 -38.36 -15.81 -18.94
N ALA A 667 -38.85 -15.82 -17.70
CA ALA A 667 -38.80 -16.96 -16.79
C ALA A 667 -39.64 -18.17 -17.32
N GLU A 668 -40.73 -17.89 -18.01
CA GLU A 668 -41.64 -18.91 -18.53
C GLU A 668 -41.32 -19.37 -19.96
N HIS A 669 -40.92 -18.45 -20.84
CA HIS A 669 -40.91 -18.71 -22.30
C HIS A 669 -39.58 -18.45 -22.98
N ASP A 670 -38.50 -18.07 -22.28
CA ASP A 670 -37.24 -17.81 -22.97
C ASP A 670 -36.65 -19.10 -23.55
N PRO A 671 -36.16 -19.09 -24.79
CA PRO A 671 -35.56 -20.28 -25.41
C PRO A 671 -34.25 -20.72 -24.73
N ASP A 672 -33.53 -19.79 -24.08
CA ASP A 672 -32.28 -20.08 -23.37
C ASP A 672 -32.56 -20.58 -21.94
N PRO A 673 -32.17 -21.83 -21.58
CA PRO A 673 -32.38 -22.36 -20.25
C PRO A 673 -31.73 -21.57 -19.14
N LYS A 674 -30.50 -21.06 -19.38
CA LYS A 674 -29.74 -20.25 -18.39
C LYS A 674 -30.43 -18.90 -18.12
N LEU A 675 -30.94 -18.28 -19.16
CA LEU A 675 -31.68 -17.02 -19.02
C LEU A 675 -33.02 -17.24 -18.32
N ARG A 676 -33.72 -18.38 -18.59
CA ARG A 676 -34.94 -18.73 -17.83
C ARG A 676 -34.63 -18.89 -16.33
N GLU A 677 -33.61 -19.65 -15.97
CA GLU A 677 -33.21 -19.89 -14.60
C GLU A 677 -32.86 -18.57 -13.89
N PHE A 678 -32.05 -17.74 -14.53
CA PHE A 678 -31.72 -16.40 -14.04
C PHE A 678 -32.99 -15.55 -13.81
N ALA A 679 -33.91 -15.52 -14.77
CA ALA A 679 -35.15 -14.75 -14.65
C ALA A 679 -36.07 -15.29 -13.53
N GLN A 680 -36.09 -16.61 -13.31
CA GLN A 680 -36.84 -17.25 -12.21
C GLN A 680 -36.25 -16.88 -10.85
N GLU A 681 -34.94 -16.93 -10.71
CA GLU A 681 -34.22 -16.52 -9.48
C GLU A 681 -34.54 -15.05 -9.12
N LYS A 682 -34.43 -14.15 -10.10
CA LYS A 682 -34.70 -12.71 -9.88
C LYS A 682 -36.18 -12.43 -9.60
N LEU A 683 -37.07 -13.15 -10.25
CA LEU A 683 -38.53 -13.03 -10.00
C LEU A 683 -38.89 -13.49 -8.57
N ALA A 684 -38.22 -14.51 -8.04
CA ALA A 684 -38.42 -14.98 -6.67
C ALA A 684 -37.96 -13.93 -5.62
N LYS A 685 -36.89 -13.18 -5.94
CA LYS A 685 -36.38 -12.09 -5.06
C LYS A 685 -37.19 -10.80 -5.11
N LEU A 686 -38.05 -10.62 -6.12
CA LEU A 686 -38.95 -9.47 -6.24
C LEU A 686 -40.34 -9.75 -5.59
N ARG A 687 -40.51 -10.90 -4.97
CA ARG A 687 -41.67 -11.21 -4.11
C ARG A 687 -41.44 -10.68 -2.71
#